data_a1b46e69e55d112c26eaeb5437f63d85
#
_entry.id   a1b46e69e55d112c26eaeb5437f63d85
#
_cell.length_a   1.000
_cell.length_b   1.000
_cell.length_c   1.000
_cell.angle_alpha   90.00
_cell.angle_beta   90.00
_cell.angle_gamma   90.00
#
_symmetry.space_group_name_H-M   'P 1'
#
loop_
_entity.id
_entity.type
_entity.pdbx_description
1 polymer ?
#
loop_
_entity_poly.entity_id
_entity_poly.type
_entity_poly.pdbx_seq_one_letter_code
_entity_poly.pdbx_strand_id
1 'polypeptide(L)'
;MRLFLSLLLAGLLSATPLVAAERHFTILHSNDWQSRLLGFGPNNEYSPATVNDDDTVGGVARLATLLNERRAAAGEEPLLLLDGGDFTMGTLFHTIAREMGSELRLMSELGYDAAVIGNHEFDFRPAGLAAMISAAHKAKGDTLVPLLSSNMRFDAASKADDSLQEHVEAGRILPYKLIERGGIRFGLFGLLGNNAVAVSPMIKPVTFADPVATARETVAKLREEGAEVVILLSHMGVTQQADGSWRGEEVELVEQVPGVDIVVGGHSHVALPQPVLVGGRTPVVQAGSEIQYLGELRMSLGDDGVPRVRDYRLHAVNDSIVGDATITAKVEDFKQVVSERMLTPKGYRFDQPLAKVDQSLGRDFTDQTLANLVTDALRHAVDADLAFTGNGTIRDDLLKGRNGVQDVSDLFRIAPLGIGQFDDEPGYPMIKAYISAREIKSLLEVLLLAYQLRDSQSYYPRVSGVRFTYNPWRVPFDRVSRIEIGDPHGGYRDLDLNDTRLYSIGATSYVGSFTWLVPDLTKGLLNVIPKDAEGRPLPRIEDAIIDQDPDKEGVQELKEWQVLLDHIRSLPDLDGDGLADIPTSGAAAEARMIRAPSLHPAELFRLAGPMQWGASAVILAGVLLILWLLSRPLRRRSQR
;
A
#
# COMPACT_ATOMS: atom_id res chain seq x y z
N MET A 1 -75.21 -40.84 15.22
CA MET A 1 -74.52 -39.74 15.88
C MET A 1 -73.11 -40.13 16.43
N ARG A 2 -72.56 -41.28 16.06
CA ARG A 2 -71.19 -41.72 16.45
C ARG A 2 -70.21 -41.84 15.25
N LEU A 3 -70.72 -41.75 14.00
CA LEU A 3 -69.86 -41.79 12.80
C LEU A 3 -69.45 -40.41 12.25
N PHE A 4 -70.09 -39.30 12.70
CA PHE A 4 -69.72 -37.95 12.29
C PHE A 4 -68.67 -37.27 13.13
N LEU A 5 -68.33 -37.79 14.34
CA LEU A 5 -67.30 -37.25 15.22
C LEU A 5 -65.91 -37.79 14.93
N SER A 6 -65.79 -38.89 14.19
CA SER A 6 -64.50 -39.51 13.84
C SER A 6 -63.83 -38.90 12.59
N LEU A 7 -64.57 -38.16 11.79
CA LEU A 7 -64.01 -37.49 10.60
C LEU A 7 -63.53 -36.05 10.87
N LEU A 8 -63.94 -35.44 12.00
CA LEU A 8 -63.46 -34.11 12.40
C LEU A 8 -62.12 -34.15 13.21
N LEU A 9 -61.73 -35.32 13.76
CA LEU A 9 -60.46 -35.49 14.51
C LEU A 9 -59.30 -35.94 13.61
N ALA A 10 -59.56 -36.39 12.36
CA ALA A 10 -58.50 -36.79 11.41
C ALA A 10 -57.99 -35.63 10.55
N GLY A 11 -58.61 -34.44 10.60
CA GLY A 11 -58.20 -33.25 9.86
C GLY A 11 -57.26 -32.29 10.59
N LEU A 12 -56.89 -32.57 11.84
CA LEU A 12 -56.09 -31.68 12.68
C LEU A 12 -54.65 -32.14 12.96
N LEU A 13 -54.15 -33.13 12.22
CA LEU A 13 -52.82 -33.69 12.42
C LEU A 13 -52.07 -33.80 11.11
N SER A 14 -51.72 -32.71 10.47
CA SER A 14 -50.60 -32.62 9.52
C SER A 14 -50.33 -31.18 9.02
N ALA A 15 -50.45 -30.20 9.89
CA ALA A 15 -49.68 -28.98 9.66
C ALA A 15 -48.26 -29.23 10.27
N THR A 16 -47.44 -30.04 9.61
CA THR A 16 -45.99 -29.91 9.78
C THR A 16 -45.67 -28.46 9.43
N PRO A 17 -45.07 -27.68 10.33
CA PRO A 17 -44.56 -26.40 9.91
C PRO A 17 -43.62 -26.67 8.72
N LEU A 18 -43.94 -26.12 7.57
CA LEU A 18 -42.99 -26.02 6.46
C LEU A 18 -41.87 -25.16 7.01
N VAL A 19 -40.84 -25.81 7.60
CA VAL A 19 -39.59 -25.14 7.86
C VAL A 19 -39.09 -24.75 6.47
N ALA A 20 -39.20 -23.48 6.13
CA ALA A 20 -38.69 -23.01 4.85
C ALA A 20 -37.20 -23.45 4.79
N ALA A 21 -36.81 -24.00 3.67
CA ALA A 21 -35.47 -24.53 3.50
C ALA A 21 -34.46 -23.36 3.64
N GLU A 22 -33.49 -23.52 4.52
CA GLU A 22 -32.39 -22.57 4.66
C GLU A 22 -31.76 -22.33 3.27
N ARG A 23 -31.69 -21.06 2.84
CA ARG A 23 -31.11 -20.69 1.54
C ARG A 23 -29.61 -20.55 1.70
N HIS A 24 -28.85 -21.16 0.82
CA HIS A 24 -27.41 -21.14 0.84
C HIS A 24 -26.86 -20.24 -0.28
N PHE A 25 -25.71 -19.61 -0.05
CA PHE A 25 -24.97 -18.85 -1.07
C PHE A 25 -23.49 -18.82 -0.76
N THR A 26 -22.69 -18.61 -1.78
CA THR A 26 -21.23 -18.53 -1.69
C THR A 26 -20.74 -17.16 -2.20
N ILE A 27 -19.76 -16.59 -1.50
CA ILE A 27 -19.00 -15.43 -1.95
C ILE A 27 -17.58 -15.90 -2.20
N LEU A 28 -17.12 -15.76 -3.44
CA LEU A 28 -15.71 -15.79 -3.79
C LEU A 28 -15.20 -14.36 -3.75
N HIS A 29 -14.00 -14.15 -3.19
CA HIS A 29 -13.45 -12.80 -3.10
C HIS A 29 -11.95 -12.76 -3.26
N SER A 30 -11.49 -11.62 -3.79
CA SER A 30 -10.09 -11.18 -3.82
C SER A 30 -10.01 -9.73 -3.35
N ASN A 31 -8.81 -9.25 -3.17
CA ASN A 31 -8.49 -7.85 -2.89
C ASN A 31 -7.01 -7.61 -3.21
N ASP A 32 -6.64 -6.35 -3.38
CA ASP A 32 -5.24 -5.91 -3.51
C ASP A 32 -4.47 -6.73 -4.57
N TRP A 33 -5.03 -6.80 -5.80
CA TRP A 33 -4.36 -7.47 -6.93
C TRP A 33 -3.03 -6.83 -7.26
N GLN A 34 -2.96 -5.51 -7.11
CA GLN A 34 -1.77 -4.70 -7.34
C GLN A 34 -1.08 -5.00 -8.68
N SER A 35 -1.89 -5.10 -9.74
CA SER A 35 -1.45 -5.45 -11.11
C SER A 35 -0.56 -6.70 -11.18
N ARG A 36 -0.65 -7.61 -10.22
CA ARG A 36 0.14 -8.84 -10.19
C ARG A 36 -0.46 -9.89 -11.12
N LEU A 37 -0.35 -9.64 -12.44
CA LEU A 37 -0.95 -10.51 -13.45
C LEU A 37 -0.15 -11.80 -13.69
N LEU A 38 1.16 -11.79 -13.43
CA LEU A 38 2.02 -12.97 -13.40
C LEU A 38 2.15 -13.51 -11.97
N GLY A 39 2.47 -14.78 -11.84
CA GLY A 39 2.96 -15.33 -10.58
C GLY A 39 4.37 -14.82 -10.27
N PHE A 40 4.78 -14.90 -9.01
CA PHE A 40 6.03 -14.35 -8.54
C PHE A 40 6.79 -15.30 -7.63
N GLY A 41 8.11 -15.15 -7.75
CA GLY A 41 8.99 -15.95 -6.97
C GLY A 41 10.43 -16.15 -7.42
N PRO A 42 11.03 -15.49 -8.46
CA PRO A 42 10.75 -14.33 -9.36
C PRO A 42 9.75 -14.57 -10.52
N ASN A 43 9.41 -13.48 -11.25
CA ASN A 43 8.50 -13.54 -12.41
C ASN A 43 9.00 -14.43 -13.53
N ASN A 44 10.33 -14.44 -13.79
CA ASN A 44 10.94 -15.23 -14.85
C ASN A 44 10.85 -16.75 -14.63
N GLU A 45 10.56 -17.17 -13.41
CA GLU A 45 10.35 -18.59 -13.08
C GLU A 45 8.89 -19.02 -13.29
N TYR A 46 7.94 -18.06 -13.42
CA TYR A 46 6.52 -18.35 -13.56
C TYR A 46 6.18 -19.11 -14.83
N SER A 47 5.64 -20.30 -14.67
CA SER A 47 5.28 -21.22 -15.75
C SER A 47 3.82 -21.68 -15.62
N PRO A 48 2.83 -20.88 -16.09
CA PRO A 48 1.42 -21.20 -15.92
C PRO A 48 0.97 -22.45 -16.68
N ALA A 49 1.73 -22.94 -17.65
CA ALA A 49 1.41 -24.12 -18.43
C ALA A 49 1.75 -25.45 -17.71
N THR A 50 2.52 -25.40 -16.63
CA THR A 50 2.98 -26.57 -15.87
C THR A 50 2.43 -26.55 -14.44
N VAL A 51 2.59 -27.66 -13.72
CA VAL A 51 2.23 -27.78 -12.30
C VAL A 51 3.40 -28.33 -11.50
N ASN A 52 3.58 -27.82 -10.28
CA ASN A 52 4.63 -28.22 -9.33
C ASN A 52 6.05 -28.12 -9.95
N ASP A 53 6.28 -27.10 -10.75
CA ASP A 53 7.51 -26.95 -11.55
C ASP A 53 8.23 -25.62 -11.31
N ASP A 54 7.59 -24.63 -10.73
CA ASP A 54 8.15 -23.28 -10.63
C ASP A 54 8.18 -22.66 -9.21
N ASP A 55 7.53 -23.27 -8.24
CA ASP A 55 7.41 -22.78 -6.84
C ASP A 55 6.84 -21.34 -6.71
N THR A 56 6.25 -20.79 -7.80
CA THR A 56 5.71 -19.43 -7.79
C THR A 56 4.29 -19.37 -7.23
N VAL A 57 3.91 -18.20 -6.72
CA VAL A 57 2.60 -17.92 -6.13
C VAL A 57 1.88 -16.87 -6.96
N GLY A 58 0.54 -16.90 -6.94
CA GLY A 58 -0.26 -15.93 -7.68
C GLY A 58 -0.36 -16.21 -9.16
N GLY A 59 -0.70 -15.15 -9.90
CA GLY A 59 -0.93 -15.20 -11.34
C GLY A 59 -2.41 -15.32 -11.71
N VAL A 60 -2.88 -14.37 -12.52
CA VAL A 60 -4.30 -14.28 -12.89
C VAL A 60 -4.78 -15.48 -13.72
N ALA A 61 -3.87 -16.11 -14.48
CA ALA A 61 -4.20 -17.32 -15.25
C ALA A 61 -4.55 -18.51 -14.33
N ARG A 62 -3.80 -18.70 -13.23
CA ARG A 62 -4.10 -19.70 -12.20
C ARG A 62 -5.37 -19.36 -11.44
N LEU A 63 -5.58 -18.08 -11.11
CA LEU A 63 -6.83 -17.61 -10.50
C LEU A 63 -8.04 -17.97 -11.38
N ALA A 64 -7.94 -17.80 -12.71
CA ALA A 64 -9.01 -18.14 -13.64
C ALA A 64 -9.40 -19.62 -13.57
N THR A 65 -8.43 -20.51 -13.55
CA THR A 65 -8.66 -21.95 -13.39
C THR A 65 -9.34 -22.26 -12.05
N LEU A 66 -8.80 -21.71 -10.96
CA LEU A 66 -9.36 -21.91 -9.63
C LEU A 66 -10.80 -21.38 -9.51
N LEU A 67 -11.10 -20.20 -10.07
CA LEU A 67 -12.46 -19.66 -10.13
C LEU A 67 -13.42 -20.61 -10.85
N ASN A 68 -13.01 -21.18 -11.98
CA ASN A 68 -13.81 -22.14 -12.72
C ASN A 68 -14.06 -23.43 -11.90
N GLU A 69 -13.06 -23.92 -11.19
CA GLU A 69 -13.21 -25.07 -10.29
C GLU A 69 -14.18 -24.77 -9.14
N ARG A 70 -14.08 -23.58 -8.50
CA ARG A 70 -14.97 -23.21 -7.40
C ARG A 70 -16.40 -22.98 -7.86
N ARG A 71 -16.61 -22.40 -9.04
CA ARG A 71 -17.93 -22.29 -9.67
C ARG A 71 -18.55 -23.65 -9.94
N ALA A 72 -17.77 -24.57 -10.50
CA ALA A 72 -18.21 -25.94 -10.74
C ALA A 72 -18.57 -26.67 -9.44
N ALA A 73 -17.80 -26.45 -8.37
CA ALA A 73 -18.04 -27.02 -7.05
C ALA A 73 -19.27 -26.44 -6.35
N ALA A 74 -19.62 -25.17 -6.59
CA ALA A 74 -20.82 -24.54 -6.08
C ALA A 74 -22.11 -25.09 -6.74
N GLY A 75 -22.02 -25.58 -7.99
CA GLY A 75 -23.14 -26.13 -8.72
C GLY A 75 -24.26 -25.11 -8.92
N GLU A 76 -25.44 -25.36 -8.36
CA GLU A 76 -26.62 -24.48 -8.44
C GLU A 76 -26.68 -23.46 -7.27
N GLU A 77 -25.77 -23.56 -6.30
CA GLU A 77 -25.73 -22.60 -5.17
C GLU A 77 -25.41 -21.18 -5.70
N PRO A 78 -26.20 -20.16 -5.34
CA PRO A 78 -25.93 -18.79 -5.72
C PRO A 78 -24.51 -18.36 -5.35
N LEU A 79 -23.75 -17.82 -6.30
CA LEU A 79 -22.37 -17.42 -6.11
C LEU A 79 -22.16 -15.98 -6.56
N LEU A 80 -21.54 -15.17 -5.74
CA LEU A 80 -21.02 -13.85 -6.08
C LEU A 80 -19.49 -13.89 -6.11
N LEU A 81 -18.87 -13.16 -7.05
CA LEU A 81 -17.43 -12.92 -7.12
C LEU A 81 -17.16 -11.42 -6.94
N LEU A 82 -16.47 -11.05 -5.86
CA LEU A 82 -16.32 -9.68 -5.37
C LEU A 82 -14.85 -9.33 -5.15
N ASP A 83 -14.52 -8.01 -5.28
CA ASP A 83 -13.15 -7.54 -5.04
C ASP A 83 -13.10 -6.37 -4.07
N GLY A 84 -12.13 -6.39 -3.16
CA GLY A 84 -11.89 -5.42 -2.09
C GLY A 84 -11.06 -4.19 -2.49
N GLY A 85 -10.80 -3.94 -3.80
CA GLY A 85 -10.08 -2.77 -4.30
C GLY A 85 -8.56 -2.95 -4.37
N ASP A 86 -7.86 -1.89 -4.79
CA ASP A 86 -6.42 -1.88 -5.11
C ASP A 86 -6.06 -2.95 -6.15
N PHE A 87 -6.79 -2.98 -7.24
CA PHE A 87 -6.50 -3.89 -8.35
C PHE A 87 -5.35 -3.39 -9.23
N THR A 88 -4.95 -2.11 -9.14
CA THR A 88 -3.79 -1.53 -9.83
C THR A 88 -2.59 -1.33 -8.91
N MET A 89 -1.45 -0.89 -9.46
CA MET A 89 -0.17 -0.58 -8.81
C MET A 89 0.74 -1.81 -8.64
N GLY A 90 2.03 -1.57 -8.50
CA GLY A 90 3.03 -2.52 -7.99
C GLY A 90 3.84 -3.24 -9.06
N THR A 91 3.36 -3.37 -10.28
CA THR A 91 4.07 -4.05 -11.38
C THR A 91 4.12 -3.22 -12.66
N LEU A 92 4.89 -3.68 -13.63
CA LEU A 92 4.94 -3.05 -14.96
C LEU A 92 3.58 -2.99 -15.66
N PHE A 93 2.63 -3.86 -15.33
CA PHE A 93 1.31 -3.85 -15.97
C PHE A 93 0.50 -2.60 -15.64
N HIS A 94 0.63 -2.03 -14.42
CA HIS A 94 -0.12 -0.82 -14.11
C HIS A 94 0.30 0.37 -14.98
N THR A 95 1.51 0.35 -15.55
CA THR A 95 2.00 1.43 -16.42
C THR A 95 1.18 1.62 -17.69
N ILE A 96 0.47 0.57 -18.13
CA ILE A 96 -0.44 0.60 -19.29
C ILE A 96 -1.92 0.61 -18.90
N ALA A 97 -2.25 0.66 -17.61
CA ALA A 97 -3.63 0.59 -17.13
C ALA A 97 -4.50 1.72 -17.71
N ARG A 98 -3.98 2.94 -17.82
CA ARG A 98 -4.68 4.09 -18.40
C ARG A 98 -5.10 3.90 -19.86
N GLU A 99 -4.24 3.27 -20.66
CA GLU A 99 -4.43 3.06 -22.09
C GLU A 99 -5.16 1.77 -22.43
N MET A 100 -5.04 0.75 -21.57
CA MET A 100 -5.51 -0.60 -21.85
C MET A 100 -6.66 -1.04 -20.94
N GLY A 101 -6.78 -0.47 -19.73
CA GLY A 101 -7.73 -0.95 -18.72
C GLY A 101 -7.51 -2.41 -18.38
N SER A 102 -6.27 -2.86 -18.33
CA SER A 102 -5.85 -4.27 -18.29
C SER A 102 -6.50 -5.06 -17.18
N GLU A 103 -6.45 -4.55 -15.96
CA GLU A 103 -7.00 -5.18 -14.77
C GLU A 103 -8.53 -5.28 -14.83
N LEU A 104 -9.21 -4.19 -15.16
CA LEU A 104 -10.66 -4.16 -15.29
C LEU A 104 -11.18 -5.07 -16.42
N ARG A 105 -10.41 -5.20 -17.50
CA ARG A 105 -10.73 -6.13 -18.59
C ARG A 105 -10.64 -7.58 -18.14
N LEU A 106 -9.58 -7.92 -17.39
CA LEU A 106 -9.40 -9.26 -16.83
C LEU A 106 -10.47 -9.58 -15.78
N MET A 107 -10.76 -8.66 -14.85
CA MET A 107 -11.83 -8.83 -13.86
C MET A 107 -13.18 -9.07 -14.53
N SER A 108 -13.47 -8.31 -15.61
CA SER A 108 -14.70 -8.51 -16.39
C SER A 108 -14.76 -9.89 -17.06
N GLU A 109 -13.63 -10.39 -17.58
CA GLU A 109 -13.57 -11.72 -18.19
C GLU A 109 -13.66 -12.85 -17.18
N LEU A 110 -13.08 -12.64 -16.00
CA LEU A 110 -13.21 -13.55 -14.87
C LEU A 110 -14.60 -13.52 -14.24
N GLY A 111 -15.46 -12.56 -14.65
CA GLY A 111 -16.85 -12.48 -14.24
C GLY A 111 -17.04 -11.96 -12.82
N TYR A 112 -16.29 -10.94 -12.43
CA TYR A 112 -16.52 -10.21 -11.18
C TYR A 112 -17.88 -9.50 -11.21
N ASP A 113 -18.67 -9.65 -10.15
CA ASP A 113 -19.98 -9.03 -10.00
C ASP A 113 -19.89 -7.57 -9.56
N ALA A 114 -18.85 -7.21 -8.81
CA ALA A 114 -18.47 -5.86 -8.42
C ALA A 114 -17.06 -5.81 -7.85
N ALA A 115 -16.43 -4.61 -7.91
CA ALA A 115 -15.20 -4.26 -7.21
C ALA A 115 -15.37 -2.88 -6.55
N VAL A 116 -14.73 -2.65 -5.39
CA VAL A 116 -14.62 -1.32 -4.83
C VAL A 116 -13.38 -0.62 -5.39
N ILE A 117 -13.42 0.70 -5.49
CA ILE A 117 -12.25 1.52 -5.83
C ILE A 117 -11.40 1.67 -4.57
N GLY A 118 -10.14 1.22 -4.61
CA GLY A 118 -9.15 1.42 -3.58
C GLY A 118 -8.37 2.74 -3.74
N ASN A 119 -7.30 2.90 -3.00
CA ASN A 119 -6.49 4.11 -3.04
C ASN A 119 -5.48 4.12 -4.20
N HIS A 120 -4.97 2.97 -4.61
CA HIS A 120 -4.00 2.87 -5.69
C HIS A 120 -4.61 3.04 -7.09
N GLU A 121 -5.91 2.97 -7.25
CA GLU A 121 -6.59 3.39 -8.47
C GLU A 121 -6.39 4.87 -8.78
N PHE A 122 -6.00 5.68 -7.78
CA PHE A 122 -5.70 7.10 -7.93
C PHE A 122 -4.20 7.42 -8.10
N ASP A 123 -3.31 6.45 -8.20
CA ASP A 123 -1.87 6.71 -8.37
C ASP A 123 -1.57 7.55 -9.62
N PHE A 124 -2.39 7.40 -10.66
CA PHE A 124 -2.38 8.25 -11.84
C PHE A 124 -3.41 9.39 -11.80
N ARG A 125 -3.79 9.87 -10.61
CA ARG A 125 -4.76 10.93 -10.37
C ARG A 125 -6.20 10.54 -10.79
N PRO A 126 -7.24 11.33 -10.50
CA PRO A 126 -8.62 11.06 -10.95
C PRO A 126 -8.74 10.89 -12.47
N ALA A 127 -8.01 11.70 -13.24
CA ALA A 127 -8.01 11.60 -14.70
C ALA A 127 -7.42 10.27 -15.20
N GLY A 128 -6.42 9.72 -14.52
CA GLY A 128 -5.85 8.41 -14.87
C GLY A 128 -6.82 7.26 -14.63
N LEU A 129 -7.53 7.27 -13.49
CA LEU A 129 -8.62 6.31 -13.23
C LEU A 129 -9.74 6.43 -14.29
N ALA A 130 -10.14 7.66 -14.65
CA ALA A 130 -11.13 7.88 -15.70
C ALA A 130 -10.65 7.32 -17.05
N ALA A 131 -9.40 7.53 -17.42
CA ALA A 131 -8.82 6.97 -18.65
C ALA A 131 -8.82 5.44 -18.64
N MET A 132 -8.46 4.81 -17.53
CA MET A 132 -8.49 3.35 -17.36
C MET A 132 -9.90 2.79 -17.53
N ILE A 133 -10.91 3.40 -16.88
CA ILE A 133 -12.31 2.99 -17.03
C ILE A 133 -12.78 3.17 -18.48
N SER A 134 -12.42 4.28 -19.13
CA SER A 134 -12.74 4.54 -20.54
C SER A 134 -12.15 3.48 -21.46
N ALA A 135 -10.87 3.13 -21.27
CA ALA A 135 -10.18 2.11 -22.06
C ALA A 135 -10.81 0.73 -21.88
N ALA A 136 -11.08 0.35 -20.63
CA ALA A 136 -11.76 -0.90 -20.31
C ALA A 136 -13.18 -0.95 -20.88
N HIS A 137 -13.96 0.12 -20.76
CA HIS A 137 -15.32 0.20 -21.31
C HIS A 137 -15.32 0.12 -22.84
N LYS A 138 -14.37 0.76 -23.51
CA LYS A 138 -14.21 0.63 -24.96
C LYS A 138 -14.00 -0.82 -25.39
N ALA A 139 -13.32 -1.62 -24.58
CA ALA A 139 -13.05 -3.02 -24.88
C ALA A 139 -14.17 -3.98 -24.48
N LYS A 140 -14.92 -3.67 -23.41
CA LYS A 140 -15.88 -4.57 -22.77
C LYS A 140 -17.35 -4.13 -22.89
N GLY A 141 -17.61 -2.84 -23.16
CA GLY A 141 -18.96 -2.29 -23.19
C GLY A 141 -19.70 -2.52 -21.87
N ASP A 142 -20.96 -2.93 -21.96
CA ASP A 142 -21.84 -3.18 -20.80
C ASP A 142 -21.44 -4.40 -19.96
N THR A 143 -20.45 -5.19 -20.40
CA THR A 143 -19.90 -6.32 -19.61
C THR A 143 -18.76 -5.91 -18.70
N LEU A 144 -18.41 -4.62 -18.63
CA LEU A 144 -17.42 -4.11 -17.72
C LEU A 144 -17.83 -4.38 -16.26
N VAL A 145 -16.88 -4.83 -15.45
CA VAL A 145 -17.09 -5.02 -14.01
C VAL A 145 -17.60 -3.71 -13.38
N PRO A 146 -18.72 -3.73 -12.64
CA PRO A 146 -19.21 -2.54 -11.95
C PRO A 146 -18.27 -2.10 -10.84
N LEU A 147 -17.90 -0.83 -10.83
CA LEU A 147 -17.12 -0.23 -9.75
C LEU A 147 -18.03 0.43 -8.72
N LEU A 148 -17.74 0.24 -7.44
CA LEU A 148 -18.53 0.80 -6.35
C LEU A 148 -17.72 1.85 -5.57
N SER A 149 -18.34 3.00 -5.30
CA SER A 149 -17.81 4.03 -4.40
C SER A 149 -18.95 4.89 -3.86
N SER A 150 -19.39 4.66 -2.63
CA SER A 150 -20.51 5.38 -2.02
C SER A 150 -20.11 6.73 -1.42
N ASN A 151 -18.88 6.84 -0.94
CA ASN A 151 -18.41 8.03 -0.22
C ASN A 151 -17.54 8.99 -1.03
N MET A 152 -17.29 8.74 -2.31
CA MET A 152 -16.54 9.64 -3.19
C MET A 152 -17.31 10.95 -3.46
N ARG A 153 -16.61 12.08 -3.47
CA ARG A 153 -17.15 13.42 -3.71
C ARG A 153 -16.23 14.21 -4.62
N PHE A 154 -16.82 14.95 -5.56
CA PHE A 154 -16.12 15.76 -6.56
C PHE A 154 -16.06 17.23 -6.15
N ASP A 155 -15.04 17.95 -6.61
CA ASP A 155 -14.87 19.38 -6.37
C ASP A 155 -15.42 20.19 -7.55
N ALA A 156 -16.61 20.78 -7.39
CA ALA A 156 -17.25 21.58 -8.44
C ALA A 156 -16.42 22.83 -8.88
N ALA A 157 -15.36 23.20 -8.16
CA ALA A 157 -14.48 24.31 -8.53
C ALA A 157 -13.25 23.83 -9.35
N SER A 158 -13.00 22.53 -9.43
CA SER A 158 -11.87 21.94 -10.14
C SER A 158 -12.34 21.22 -11.40
N LYS A 159 -11.51 21.27 -12.44
CA LYS A 159 -11.70 20.44 -13.66
C LYS A 159 -10.89 19.15 -13.63
N ALA A 160 -10.06 18.94 -12.63
CA ALA A 160 -9.13 17.83 -12.59
C ALA A 160 -9.81 16.48 -12.30
N ASP A 161 -11.04 16.50 -11.80
CA ASP A 161 -11.86 15.32 -11.51
C ASP A 161 -13.13 15.20 -12.36
N ASP A 162 -13.40 16.17 -13.28
CA ASP A 162 -14.58 16.16 -14.16
C ASP A 162 -14.68 14.86 -14.96
N SER A 163 -13.59 14.38 -15.56
CA SER A 163 -13.57 13.16 -16.37
C SER A 163 -13.92 11.91 -15.55
N LEU A 164 -13.60 11.88 -14.27
CA LEU A 164 -13.99 10.79 -13.38
C LEU A 164 -15.48 10.92 -12.97
N GLN A 165 -15.95 12.15 -12.73
CA GLN A 165 -17.36 12.41 -12.45
C GLN A 165 -18.26 11.95 -13.60
N GLU A 166 -17.84 12.13 -14.87
CA GLU A 166 -18.57 11.62 -16.04
C GLU A 166 -18.80 10.10 -15.99
N HIS A 167 -17.89 9.33 -15.38
CA HIS A 167 -18.10 7.88 -15.21
C HIS A 167 -19.15 7.55 -14.14
N VAL A 168 -19.30 8.38 -13.12
CA VAL A 168 -20.40 8.25 -12.13
C VAL A 168 -21.72 8.59 -12.81
N GLU A 169 -21.78 9.69 -13.56
CA GLU A 169 -23.00 10.11 -14.28
C GLU A 169 -23.43 9.10 -15.36
N ALA A 170 -22.46 8.43 -15.98
CA ALA A 170 -22.70 7.36 -16.95
C ALA A 170 -23.01 5.99 -16.32
N GLY A 171 -23.05 5.89 -14.98
CA GLY A 171 -23.35 4.63 -14.28
C GLY A 171 -22.27 3.56 -14.35
N ARG A 172 -21.00 3.92 -14.62
CA ARG A 172 -19.86 3.00 -14.62
C ARG A 172 -19.23 2.89 -13.22
N ILE A 173 -19.38 3.94 -12.42
CA ILE A 173 -19.12 3.93 -10.98
C ILE A 173 -20.46 4.16 -10.29
N LEU A 174 -20.82 3.25 -9.39
CA LEU A 174 -22.11 3.26 -8.71
C LEU A 174 -21.92 3.50 -7.20
N PRO A 175 -22.85 4.21 -6.54
CA PRO A 175 -22.82 4.29 -5.07
C PRO A 175 -23.16 2.95 -4.42
N TYR A 176 -24.04 2.15 -5.04
CA TYR A 176 -24.41 0.80 -4.62
C TYR A 176 -25.03 0.04 -5.79
N LYS A 177 -25.19 -1.27 -5.63
CA LYS A 177 -25.80 -2.15 -6.63
C LYS A 177 -26.68 -3.20 -5.96
N LEU A 178 -27.85 -3.48 -6.54
CA LEU A 178 -28.68 -4.63 -6.20
C LEU A 178 -28.44 -5.76 -7.19
N ILE A 179 -28.27 -6.97 -6.68
CA ILE A 179 -28.14 -8.20 -7.48
C ILE A 179 -29.15 -9.22 -6.93
N GLU A 180 -29.97 -9.76 -7.80
CA GLU A 180 -30.82 -10.90 -7.46
C GLU A 180 -30.20 -12.18 -8.02
N ARG A 181 -29.93 -13.16 -7.14
CA ARG A 181 -29.33 -14.42 -7.53
C ARG A 181 -29.86 -15.55 -6.65
N GLY A 182 -30.38 -16.61 -7.27
CA GLY A 182 -30.96 -17.75 -6.55
C GLY A 182 -32.12 -17.36 -5.62
N GLY A 183 -32.91 -16.35 -5.98
CA GLY A 183 -34.02 -15.85 -5.17
C GLY A 183 -33.59 -15.09 -3.91
N ILE A 184 -32.32 -14.71 -3.79
CA ILE A 184 -31.79 -13.82 -2.73
C ILE A 184 -31.45 -12.47 -3.36
N ARG A 185 -31.91 -11.38 -2.74
CA ARG A 185 -31.59 -10.02 -3.15
C ARG A 185 -30.42 -9.47 -2.33
N PHE A 186 -29.27 -9.34 -2.97
CA PHE A 186 -28.04 -8.81 -2.39
C PHE A 186 -27.94 -7.31 -2.66
N GLY A 187 -27.64 -6.53 -1.62
CA GLY A 187 -27.27 -5.12 -1.74
C GLY A 187 -25.76 -4.96 -1.53
N LEU A 188 -25.07 -4.47 -2.57
CA LEU A 188 -23.63 -4.24 -2.55
C LEU A 188 -23.35 -2.75 -2.49
N PHE A 189 -22.38 -2.31 -1.68
CA PHE A 189 -21.89 -0.93 -1.69
C PHE A 189 -20.40 -0.88 -1.37
N GLY A 190 -19.72 0.21 -1.79
CA GLY A 190 -18.27 0.34 -1.70
C GLY A 190 -17.85 1.55 -0.88
N LEU A 191 -16.82 1.40 -0.01
CA LEU A 191 -16.25 2.49 0.78
C LEU A 191 -14.73 2.50 0.75
N LEU A 192 -14.15 3.70 0.61
CA LEU A 192 -12.73 3.96 0.85
C LEU A 192 -12.54 4.53 2.26
N GLY A 193 -11.55 4.00 3.00
CA GLY A 193 -11.26 4.38 4.39
C GLY A 193 -10.49 5.68 4.53
N ASN A 194 -10.51 6.25 5.74
CA ASN A 194 -9.79 7.49 6.04
C ASN A 194 -8.28 7.31 5.98
N ASN A 195 -7.77 6.13 6.40
CA ASN A 195 -6.34 5.84 6.31
C ASN A 195 -5.90 5.73 4.85
N ALA A 196 -6.64 5.02 4.01
CA ALA A 196 -6.38 4.88 2.58
C ALA A 196 -6.32 6.24 1.87
N VAL A 197 -7.27 7.14 2.16
CA VAL A 197 -7.27 8.52 1.67
C VAL A 197 -6.03 9.29 2.14
N ALA A 198 -5.67 9.16 3.41
CA ALA A 198 -4.57 9.92 4.01
C ALA A 198 -3.19 9.56 3.45
N VAL A 199 -3.01 8.33 2.96
CA VAL A 199 -1.74 7.86 2.37
C VAL A 199 -1.66 8.07 0.85
N SER A 200 -2.71 8.62 0.21
CA SER A 200 -2.84 8.76 -1.24
C SER A 200 -2.99 10.22 -1.68
N PRO A 201 -1.91 10.99 -1.75
CA PRO A 201 -1.97 12.42 -2.07
C PRO A 201 -2.49 12.71 -3.49
N MET A 202 -2.41 11.73 -4.41
CA MET A 202 -2.85 11.86 -5.80
C MET A 202 -4.38 11.79 -5.99
N ILE A 203 -5.14 11.46 -4.95
CA ILE A 203 -6.61 11.46 -4.96
C ILE A 203 -7.19 12.85 -5.24
N LYS A 204 -6.51 13.91 -4.81
CA LYS A 204 -7.02 15.29 -4.95
C LYS A 204 -7.25 15.69 -6.41
N PRO A 205 -8.32 16.47 -6.70
CA PRO A 205 -9.21 17.18 -5.75
C PRO A 205 -10.36 16.33 -5.20
N VAL A 206 -10.52 15.08 -5.63
CA VAL A 206 -11.54 14.17 -5.09
C VAL A 206 -11.39 14.07 -3.57
N THR A 207 -12.52 14.03 -2.88
CA THR A 207 -12.61 13.84 -1.43
C THR A 207 -13.57 12.71 -1.09
N PHE A 208 -13.55 12.24 0.14
CA PHE A 208 -14.41 11.15 0.60
C PHE A 208 -15.18 11.59 1.84
N ALA A 209 -16.50 11.34 1.84
CA ALA A 209 -17.34 11.56 2.99
C ALA A 209 -17.05 10.53 4.09
N ASP A 210 -17.46 10.85 5.31
CA ASP A 210 -17.29 9.95 6.46
C ASP A 210 -17.85 8.55 6.18
N PRO A 211 -17.04 7.49 6.29
CA PRO A 211 -17.45 6.13 5.95
C PRO A 211 -18.64 5.62 6.78
N VAL A 212 -18.66 5.93 8.09
CA VAL A 212 -19.71 5.45 9.01
C VAL A 212 -21.06 6.10 8.70
N ALA A 213 -21.08 7.41 8.46
CA ALA A 213 -22.30 8.13 8.09
C ALA A 213 -22.83 7.62 6.74
N THR A 214 -21.94 7.50 5.73
CA THR A 214 -22.32 7.00 4.41
C THR A 214 -22.84 5.57 4.46
N ALA A 215 -22.20 4.68 5.25
CA ALA A 215 -22.66 3.32 5.42
C ALA A 215 -24.08 3.24 6.00
N ARG A 216 -24.39 4.06 7.04
CA ARG A 216 -25.74 4.09 7.63
C ARG A 216 -26.81 4.48 6.61
N GLU A 217 -26.56 5.52 5.82
CA GLU A 217 -27.48 5.97 4.78
C GLU A 217 -27.65 4.92 3.69
N THR A 218 -26.56 4.32 3.22
CA THR A 218 -26.58 3.34 2.13
C THR A 218 -27.25 2.03 2.56
N VAL A 219 -26.96 1.53 3.78
CA VAL A 219 -27.64 0.34 4.34
C VAL A 219 -29.14 0.56 4.45
N ALA A 220 -29.59 1.71 4.98
CA ALA A 220 -31.01 2.03 5.08
C ALA A 220 -31.68 2.01 3.71
N LYS A 221 -31.04 2.63 2.70
CA LYS A 221 -31.55 2.66 1.33
C LYS A 221 -31.62 1.28 0.68
N LEU A 222 -30.57 0.46 0.82
CA LEU A 222 -30.56 -0.90 0.29
C LEU A 222 -31.67 -1.76 0.91
N ARG A 223 -31.91 -1.63 2.22
CA ARG A 223 -32.99 -2.34 2.90
C ARG A 223 -34.38 -1.85 2.45
N GLU A 224 -34.55 -0.55 2.26
CA GLU A 224 -35.78 0.01 1.69
C GLU A 224 -36.04 -0.53 0.28
N GLU A 225 -35.00 -0.72 -0.53
CA GLU A 225 -35.10 -1.31 -1.88
C GLU A 225 -35.20 -2.85 -1.86
N GLY A 226 -35.27 -3.47 -0.65
CA GLY A 226 -35.57 -4.89 -0.46
C GLY A 226 -34.34 -5.80 -0.44
N ALA A 227 -33.14 -5.27 -0.19
CA ALA A 227 -31.97 -6.13 0.02
C ALA A 227 -32.14 -7.03 1.26
N GLU A 228 -32.01 -8.33 1.07
CA GLU A 228 -32.07 -9.33 2.13
C GLU A 228 -30.68 -9.52 2.79
N VAL A 229 -29.61 -9.40 2.01
CA VAL A 229 -28.21 -9.47 2.47
C VAL A 229 -27.49 -8.22 2.00
N VAL A 230 -26.88 -7.47 2.93
CA VAL A 230 -26.11 -6.26 2.63
C VAL A 230 -24.63 -6.54 2.80
N ILE A 231 -23.87 -6.38 1.73
CA ILE A 231 -22.43 -6.65 1.64
C ILE A 231 -21.69 -5.34 1.42
N LEU A 232 -20.78 -5.02 2.30
CA LEU A 232 -19.81 -3.93 2.14
C LEU A 232 -18.57 -4.45 1.43
N LEU A 233 -18.23 -3.86 0.28
CA LEU A 233 -16.91 -3.94 -0.31
C LEU A 233 -16.07 -2.79 0.29
N SER A 234 -15.06 -3.12 1.04
CA SER A 234 -14.33 -2.18 1.88
C SER A 234 -12.87 -2.07 1.46
N HIS A 235 -12.38 -0.82 1.35
CA HIS A 235 -10.95 -0.60 1.24
C HIS A 235 -10.47 0.26 2.43
N MET A 236 -10.53 -0.35 3.64
CA MET A 236 -10.26 0.35 4.91
C MET A 236 -9.25 -0.38 5.81
N GLY A 237 -9.20 -1.71 5.73
CA GLY A 237 -8.22 -2.54 6.40
C GLY A 237 -8.54 -2.96 7.83
N VAL A 238 -7.86 -4.04 8.23
CA VAL A 238 -7.83 -4.57 9.60
C VAL A 238 -6.39 -4.74 10.07
N THR A 239 -6.18 -4.71 11.39
CA THR A 239 -4.86 -4.90 12.01
C THR A 239 -4.97 -5.81 13.21
N GLN A 240 -4.07 -6.80 13.31
CA GLN A 240 -4.00 -7.64 14.48
C GLN A 240 -3.27 -6.94 15.62
N GLN A 241 -3.88 -6.94 16.80
CA GLN A 241 -3.31 -6.36 18.00
C GLN A 241 -2.38 -7.38 18.70
N ALA A 242 -1.55 -6.88 19.62
CA ALA A 242 -0.62 -7.72 20.39
C ALA A 242 -1.30 -8.82 21.24
N ASP A 243 -2.57 -8.64 21.59
CA ASP A 243 -3.40 -9.62 22.31
C ASP A 243 -4.09 -10.64 21.38
N GLY A 244 -3.83 -10.57 20.07
CA GLY A 244 -4.42 -11.41 19.04
C GLY A 244 -5.79 -10.96 18.55
N SER A 245 -6.40 -9.92 19.12
CA SER A 245 -7.66 -9.35 18.64
C SER A 245 -7.45 -8.56 17.33
N TRP A 246 -8.53 -8.43 16.56
CA TRP A 246 -8.54 -7.64 15.33
C TRP A 246 -9.21 -6.29 15.57
N ARG A 247 -8.64 -5.23 15.02
CA ARG A 247 -9.12 -3.85 15.03
C ARG A 247 -8.96 -3.24 13.65
N GLY A 248 -9.41 -2.02 13.48
CA GLY A 248 -9.30 -1.25 12.24
C GLY A 248 -10.63 -0.69 11.79
N GLU A 249 -10.59 0.15 10.77
CA GLU A 249 -11.76 0.90 10.31
C GLU A 249 -12.92 -0.01 9.90
N GLU A 250 -12.65 -1.21 9.36
CA GLU A 250 -13.68 -2.20 8.99
C GLU A 250 -14.43 -2.72 10.22
N VAL A 251 -13.69 -3.12 11.27
CA VAL A 251 -14.27 -3.61 12.52
C VAL A 251 -15.08 -2.52 13.22
N GLU A 252 -14.49 -1.33 13.34
CA GLU A 252 -15.10 -0.17 13.98
C GLU A 252 -16.36 0.32 13.25
N LEU A 253 -16.38 0.24 11.92
CA LEU A 253 -17.55 0.59 11.12
C LEU A 253 -18.70 -0.40 11.40
N VAL A 254 -18.43 -1.71 11.37
CA VAL A 254 -19.46 -2.74 11.62
C VAL A 254 -20.05 -2.61 13.03
N GLU A 255 -19.21 -2.30 14.04
CA GLU A 255 -19.69 -2.05 15.42
C GLU A 255 -20.67 -0.87 15.49
N GLN A 256 -20.49 0.14 14.62
CA GLN A 256 -21.28 1.37 14.62
C GLN A 256 -22.47 1.36 13.64
N VAL A 257 -22.47 0.46 12.66
CA VAL A 257 -23.47 0.42 11.58
C VAL A 257 -24.19 -0.93 11.58
N PRO A 258 -25.24 -1.09 12.41
CA PRO A 258 -26.06 -2.29 12.37
C PRO A 258 -26.71 -2.45 10.98
N GLY A 259 -26.72 -3.66 10.44
CA GLY A 259 -27.34 -3.99 9.16
C GLY A 259 -26.38 -4.22 8.00
N VAL A 260 -25.06 -4.02 8.18
CA VAL A 260 -24.03 -4.65 7.36
C VAL A 260 -23.93 -6.12 7.76
N ASP A 261 -24.15 -7.01 6.82
CA ASP A 261 -24.18 -8.46 7.07
C ASP A 261 -22.83 -9.12 6.80
N ILE A 262 -22.08 -8.63 5.82
CA ILE A 262 -20.79 -9.18 5.38
C ILE A 262 -19.88 -8.03 4.96
N VAL A 263 -18.58 -8.13 5.26
CA VAL A 263 -17.55 -7.23 4.75
C VAL A 263 -16.51 -8.03 3.97
N VAL A 264 -16.32 -7.66 2.71
CA VAL A 264 -15.18 -8.08 1.88
C VAL A 264 -14.20 -6.93 1.87
N GLY A 265 -13.08 -7.09 2.55
CA GLY A 265 -12.12 -6.04 2.83
C GLY A 265 -10.84 -6.13 2.00
N GLY A 266 -10.02 -5.05 2.07
CA GLY A 266 -8.71 -4.91 1.45
C GLY A 266 -7.80 -3.94 2.20
N HIS A 267 -6.84 -3.30 1.52
CA HIS A 267 -5.94 -2.25 2.01
C HIS A 267 -4.80 -2.72 2.93
N SER A 268 -5.07 -3.59 3.87
CA SER A 268 -4.07 -4.02 4.87
C SER A 268 -3.25 -5.24 4.44
N HIS A 269 -3.53 -5.83 3.29
CA HIS A 269 -2.85 -7.00 2.73
C HIS A 269 -2.86 -8.23 3.65
N VAL A 270 -3.86 -8.35 4.50
CA VAL A 270 -3.94 -9.43 5.48
C VAL A 270 -4.65 -10.65 4.89
N ALA A 271 -4.01 -11.80 4.90
CA ALA A 271 -4.67 -13.08 4.64
C ALA A 271 -5.36 -13.54 5.94
N LEU A 272 -6.67 -13.39 6.03
CA LEU A 272 -7.45 -13.85 7.18
C LEU A 272 -7.79 -15.34 7.00
N PRO A 273 -7.18 -16.28 7.76
CA PRO A 273 -7.47 -17.71 7.61
C PRO A 273 -8.84 -18.09 8.17
N GLN A 274 -9.45 -17.21 8.95
CA GLN A 274 -10.80 -17.29 9.48
C GLN A 274 -11.44 -15.90 9.44
N PRO A 275 -12.76 -15.79 9.25
CA PRO A 275 -13.44 -14.50 9.31
C PRO A 275 -13.28 -13.85 10.69
N VAL A 276 -13.07 -12.54 10.72
CA VAL A 276 -13.21 -11.77 11.96
C VAL A 276 -14.71 -11.54 12.20
N LEU A 277 -15.30 -12.20 13.20
CA LEU A 277 -16.73 -12.08 13.50
C LEU A 277 -16.97 -10.89 14.42
N VAL A 278 -17.37 -9.77 13.87
CA VAL A 278 -17.70 -8.55 14.63
C VAL A 278 -19.08 -8.75 15.31
N GLY A 279 -19.10 -8.52 16.62
CA GLY A 279 -20.30 -8.78 17.43
C GLY A 279 -20.75 -10.26 17.43
N GLY A 280 -19.85 -11.19 17.09
CA GLY A 280 -20.13 -12.61 16.94
C GLY A 280 -21.03 -12.97 15.74
N ARG A 281 -21.25 -12.03 14.81
CA ARG A 281 -22.23 -12.17 13.74
C ARG A 281 -21.71 -11.82 12.36
N THR A 282 -21.23 -10.59 12.17
CA THR A 282 -20.84 -10.07 10.86
C THR A 282 -19.41 -10.48 10.51
N PRO A 283 -19.20 -11.33 9.49
CA PRO A 283 -17.87 -11.71 9.04
C PRO A 283 -17.21 -10.56 8.28
N VAL A 284 -15.95 -10.28 8.63
CA VAL A 284 -15.00 -9.49 7.87
C VAL A 284 -13.97 -10.46 7.31
N VAL A 285 -13.77 -10.45 5.99
CA VAL A 285 -12.85 -11.35 5.27
C VAL A 285 -11.90 -10.57 4.37
N GLN A 286 -10.65 -11.01 4.29
CA GLN A 286 -9.62 -10.51 3.37
C GLN A 286 -8.78 -11.69 2.86
N ALA A 287 -8.34 -11.63 1.61
CA ALA A 287 -7.62 -12.69 0.91
C ALA A 287 -6.11 -12.43 0.72
N GLY A 288 -5.52 -11.58 1.57
CA GLY A 288 -4.11 -11.21 1.42
C GLY A 288 -3.93 -10.11 0.37
N SER A 289 -2.98 -10.28 -0.52
CA SER A 289 -2.70 -9.38 -1.64
C SER A 289 -2.14 -10.15 -2.83
N GLU A 290 -1.99 -9.47 -3.99
CA GLU A 290 -1.20 -9.95 -5.13
C GLU A 290 -1.68 -11.29 -5.68
N ILE A 291 -2.97 -11.57 -5.57
CA ILE A 291 -3.59 -12.82 -6.06
C ILE A 291 -3.00 -14.08 -5.38
N GLN A 292 -2.43 -13.98 -4.18
CA GLN A 292 -1.88 -15.14 -3.47
C GLN A 292 -2.98 -16.12 -3.03
N TYR A 293 -4.17 -15.61 -2.78
CA TYR A 293 -5.32 -16.40 -2.35
C TYR A 293 -6.61 -15.97 -3.05
N LEU A 294 -7.53 -16.93 -3.18
CA LEU A 294 -8.94 -16.72 -3.43
C LEU A 294 -9.71 -17.08 -2.17
N GLY A 295 -10.46 -16.14 -1.60
CA GLY A 295 -11.34 -16.40 -0.47
C GLY A 295 -12.64 -17.04 -0.91
N GLU A 296 -13.13 -18.03 -0.17
CA GLU A 296 -14.44 -18.68 -0.36
C GLU A 296 -15.21 -18.64 0.97
N LEU A 297 -16.23 -17.79 1.03
CA LEU A 297 -17.13 -17.66 2.19
C LEU A 297 -18.48 -18.29 1.85
N ARG A 298 -18.81 -19.39 2.53
CA ARG A 298 -20.08 -20.08 2.38
C ARG A 298 -21.05 -19.66 3.49
N MET A 299 -22.23 -19.23 3.10
CA MET A 299 -23.22 -18.64 3.97
C MET A 299 -24.55 -19.39 3.91
N SER A 300 -25.34 -19.26 4.96
CA SER A 300 -26.74 -19.63 4.96
C SER A 300 -27.60 -18.45 5.38
N LEU A 301 -28.79 -18.35 4.81
CA LEU A 301 -29.81 -17.37 5.14
C LEU A 301 -31.07 -18.10 5.62
N GLY A 302 -31.33 -18.02 6.92
CA GLY A 302 -32.50 -18.61 7.56
C GLY A 302 -33.75 -17.72 7.41
N ASP A 303 -34.89 -18.22 7.88
CA ASP A 303 -36.20 -17.51 7.87
C ASP A 303 -36.19 -16.23 8.71
N ASP A 304 -35.25 -16.11 9.65
CA ASP A 304 -35.06 -14.91 10.46
C ASP A 304 -34.34 -13.77 9.69
N GLY A 305 -33.97 -14.02 8.43
CA GLY A 305 -33.27 -13.05 7.58
C GLY A 305 -31.83 -12.74 8.01
N VAL A 306 -31.24 -13.58 8.90
CA VAL A 306 -29.87 -13.37 9.38
C VAL A 306 -28.91 -14.30 8.65
N PRO A 307 -27.95 -13.77 7.89
CA PRO A 307 -26.89 -14.58 7.29
C PRO A 307 -25.95 -15.17 8.36
N ARG A 308 -25.54 -16.42 8.16
CA ARG A 308 -24.62 -17.14 9.04
C ARG A 308 -23.50 -17.79 8.25
N VAL A 309 -22.27 -17.72 8.78
CA VAL A 309 -21.11 -18.41 8.19
C VAL A 309 -21.28 -19.92 8.38
N ARG A 310 -21.21 -20.66 7.28
CA ARG A 310 -21.17 -22.14 7.25
C ARG A 310 -19.74 -22.66 7.17
N ASP A 311 -18.92 -22.05 6.30
CA ASP A 311 -17.53 -22.44 6.07
C ASP A 311 -16.77 -21.23 5.49
N TYR A 312 -15.47 -21.19 5.72
CA TYR A 312 -14.59 -20.21 5.10
C TYR A 312 -13.25 -20.85 4.78
N ARG A 313 -12.70 -20.54 3.60
CA ARG A 313 -11.39 -21.01 3.18
C ARG A 313 -10.66 -19.97 2.34
N LEU A 314 -9.36 -19.87 2.56
CA LEU A 314 -8.43 -19.27 1.62
C LEU A 314 -7.83 -20.38 0.75
N HIS A 315 -8.09 -20.33 -0.53
CA HIS A 315 -7.49 -21.21 -1.53
C HIS A 315 -6.21 -20.58 -2.05
N ALA A 316 -5.06 -21.20 -1.82
CA ALA A 316 -3.79 -20.71 -2.34
C ALA A 316 -3.78 -20.76 -3.87
N VAL A 317 -3.40 -19.65 -4.50
CA VAL A 317 -3.11 -19.58 -5.93
C VAL A 317 -1.62 -19.82 -6.10
N ASN A 318 -1.23 -20.98 -6.52
CA ASN A 318 0.18 -21.39 -6.60
C ASN A 318 0.43 -22.35 -7.79
N ASP A 319 1.62 -22.86 -7.89
CA ASP A 319 2.08 -23.73 -9.00
C ASP A 319 1.44 -25.13 -9.05
N SER A 320 0.62 -25.50 -8.06
CA SER A 320 -0.21 -26.72 -8.17
C SER A 320 -1.38 -26.59 -9.14
N ILE A 321 -1.64 -25.36 -9.66
CA ILE A 321 -2.75 -25.03 -10.54
C ILE A 321 -2.21 -24.71 -11.94
N VAL A 322 -2.69 -25.44 -12.94
CA VAL A 322 -2.44 -25.07 -14.35
C VAL A 322 -3.21 -23.78 -14.68
N GLY A 323 -2.53 -22.79 -15.26
CA GLY A 323 -3.15 -21.53 -15.66
C GLY A 323 -4.06 -21.69 -16.89
N ASP A 324 -5.13 -20.88 -16.93
CA ASP A 324 -6.02 -20.80 -18.10
C ASP A 324 -5.25 -20.23 -19.31
N ALA A 325 -5.23 -20.99 -20.41
CA ALA A 325 -4.48 -20.63 -21.61
C ALA A 325 -5.00 -19.34 -22.30
N THR A 326 -6.29 -19.05 -22.20
CA THR A 326 -6.88 -17.84 -22.79
C THR A 326 -6.45 -16.60 -22.01
N ILE A 327 -6.45 -16.69 -20.68
CA ILE A 327 -5.98 -15.60 -19.82
C ILE A 327 -4.47 -15.42 -19.94
N THR A 328 -3.71 -16.52 -20.01
CA THR A 328 -2.25 -16.48 -20.26
C THR A 328 -1.94 -15.69 -21.54
N ALA A 329 -2.61 -16.00 -22.66
CA ALA A 329 -2.37 -15.29 -23.93
C ALA A 329 -2.65 -13.79 -23.81
N LYS A 330 -3.70 -13.37 -23.07
CA LYS A 330 -4.00 -11.95 -22.85
C LYS A 330 -2.97 -11.24 -22.00
N VAL A 331 -2.44 -11.92 -20.99
CA VAL A 331 -1.37 -11.34 -20.16
C VAL A 331 -0.09 -11.17 -21.00
N GLU A 332 0.23 -12.11 -21.89
CA GLU A 332 1.35 -11.96 -22.83
C GLU A 332 1.13 -10.78 -23.80
N ASP A 333 -0.09 -10.57 -24.31
CA ASP A 333 -0.41 -9.37 -25.11
C ASP A 333 -0.14 -8.07 -24.33
N PHE A 334 -0.57 -7.99 -23.06
CA PHE A 334 -0.30 -6.83 -22.21
C PHE A 334 1.20 -6.64 -21.96
N LYS A 335 1.94 -7.71 -21.72
CA LYS A 335 3.39 -7.71 -21.52
C LYS A 335 4.13 -7.17 -22.76
N GLN A 336 3.68 -7.54 -23.95
CA GLN A 336 4.20 -6.98 -25.19
C GLN A 336 3.95 -5.46 -25.27
N VAL A 337 2.74 -5.00 -24.94
CA VAL A 337 2.41 -3.55 -24.93
C VAL A 337 3.28 -2.80 -23.94
N VAL A 338 3.51 -3.32 -22.73
CA VAL A 338 4.45 -2.73 -21.75
C VAL A 338 5.85 -2.61 -22.35
N SER A 339 6.35 -3.69 -22.95
CA SER A 339 7.69 -3.70 -23.55
C SER A 339 7.83 -2.65 -24.66
N GLU A 340 6.86 -2.58 -25.56
CA GLU A 340 6.90 -1.67 -26.71
C GLU A 340 6.77 -0.19 -26.31
N ARG A 341 5.84 0.12 -25.40
CA ARG A 341 5.49 1.52 -25.09
C ARG A 341 6.34 2.14 -24.00
N MET A 342 6.68 1.36 -22.97
CA MET A 342 7.34 1.89 -21.79
C MET A 342 8.84 1.55 -21.76
N LEU A 343 9.20 0.28 -21.98
CA LEU A 343 10.55 -0.20 -21.70
C LEU A 343 11.52 0.00 -22.85
N THR A 344 11.10 -0.33 -24.09
CA THR A 344 11.98 -0.22 -25.29
C THR A 344 12.52 1.19 -25.51
N PRO A 345 11.72 2.28 -25.34
CA PRO A 345 12.24 3.65 -25.44
C PRO A 345 13.33 3.98 -24.40
N LYS A 346 13.36 3.26 -23.29
CA LYS A 346 14.34 3.42 -22.18
C LYS A 346 15.48 2.39 -22.25
N GLY A 347 15.52 1.54 -23.32
CA GLY A 347 16.58 0.54 -23.51
C GLY A 347 16.40 -0.76 -22.71
N TYR A 348 15.18 -1.08 -22.30
CA TYR A 348 14.84 -2.28 -21.55
C TYR A 348 13.78 -3.14 -22.25
N ARG A 349 13.58 -4.36 -21.76
CA ARG A 349 12.50 -5.28 -22.13
C ARG A 349 11.96 -5.95 -20.86
N PHE A 350 10.72 -6.41 -20.87
CA PHE A 350 10.02 -6.95 -19.72
C PHE A 350 10.78 -8.11 -19.05
N ASP A 351 11.13 -9.15 -19.83
CA ASP A 351 11.83 -10.36 -19.36
C ASP A 351 13.35 -10.28 -19.59
N GLN A 352 13.92 -9.10 -19.58
CA GLN A 352 15.37 -8.94 -19.75
C GLN A 352 16.06 -9.29 -18.43
N PRO A 353 16.87 -10.36 -18.38
CA PRO A 353 17.73 -10.61 -17.22
C PRO A 353 18.69 -9.44 -17.02
N LEU A 354 18.80 -8.95 -15.79
CA LEU A 354 19.62 -7.79 -15.48
C LEU A 354 20.67 -8.08 -14.42
N ALA A 355 20.32 -8.87 -13.42
CA ALA A 355 21.21 -9.13 -12.29
C ALA A 355 20.95 -10.51 -11.67
N LYS A 356 21.83 -10.89 -10.75
CA LYS A 356 21.66 -12.03 -9.84
C LYS A 356 21.69 -11.62 -8.39
N VAL A 357 21.00 -12.39 -7.56
CA VAL A 357 21.04 -12.29 -6.11
C VAL A 357 21.25 -13.69 -5.51
N ASP A 358 22.15 -13.83 -4.54
CA ASP A 358 22.49 -15.12 -3.92
C ASP A 358 21.57 -15.49 -2.73
N GLN A 359 20.80 -14.53 -2.21
CA GLN A 359 19.76 -14.72 -1.20
C GLN A 359 18.65 -13.70 -1.40
N SER A 360 17.44 -13.99 -0.91
CA SER A 360 16.34 -13.01 -0.92
C SER A 360 16.65 -11.82 -0.02
N LEU A 361 16.25 -10.62 -0.46
CA LEU A 361 16.40 -9.37 0.26
C LEU A 361 15.02 -8.83 0.63
N GLY A 362 14.80 -8.60 1.93
CA GLY A 362 13.52 -8.16 2.44
C GLY A 362 13.41 -6.64 2.53
N ARG A 363 12.18 -6.14 2.41
CA ARG A 363 11.83 -4.74 2.72
C ARG A 363 11.55 -4.51 4.21
N ASP A 364 11.63 -5.55 5.03
CA ASP A 364 11.52 -5.40 6.48
C ASP A 364 12.59 -4.42 7.00
N PHE A 365 12.22 -3.58 7.97
CA PHE A 365 13.16 -2.57 8.49
C PHE A 365 14.36 -3.17 9.23
N THR A 366 14.31 -4.45 9.57
CA THR A 366 15.45 -5.19 10.15
C THR A 366 16.47 -5.61 9.10
N ASP A 367 16.05 -5.79 7.82
CA ASP A 367 16.95 -5.97 6.69
C ASP A 367 17.34 -4.59 6.12
N GLN A 368 18.63 -4.34 6.02
CA GLN A 368 19.16 -3.07 5.52
C GLN A 368 19.51 -3.13 4.03
N THR A 369 19.75 -4.32 3.50
CA THR A 369 20.45 -4.53 2.23
C THR A 369 19.67 -3.98 1.03
N LEU A 370 18.39 -4.36 0.89
CA LEU A 370 17.55 -3.86 -0.20
C LEU A 370 17.36 -2.34 -0.14
N ALA A 371 17.12 -1.83 1.07
CA ALA A 371 16.92 -0.40 1.26
C ALA A 371 18.19 0.42 1.02
N ASN A 372 19.36 -0.12 1.37
CA ASN A 372 20.65 0.49 1.06
C ASN A 372 20.88 0.51 -0.47
N LEU A 373 20.59 -0.59 -1.17
CA LEU A 373 20.66 -0.66 -2.63
C LEU A 373 19.82 0.45 -3.29
N VAL A 374 18.55 0.58 -2.87
CA VAL A 374 17.66 1.62 -3.39
C VAL A 374 18.21 3.02 -3.10
N THR A 375 18.58 3.32 -1.84
CA THR A 375 19.05 4.67 -1.49
C THR A 375 20.41 5.01 -2.08
N ASP A 376 21.28 4.02 -2.30
CA ASP A 376 22.55 4.20 -3.01
C ASP A 376 22.31 4.50 -4.49
N ALA A 377 21.34 3.83 -5.12
CA ALA A 377 20.92 4.14 -6.48
C ALA A 377 20.44 5.59 -6.60
N LEU A 378 19.54 6.04 -5.70
CA LEU A 378 19.06 7.43 -5.69
C LEU A 378 20.21 8.43 -5.52
N ARG A 379 21.16 8.17 -4.64
CA ARG A 379 22.30 9.05 -4.39
C ARG A 379 23.22 9.17 -5.60
N HIS A 380 23.58 8.03 -6.18
CA HIS A 380 24.52 7.98 -7.32
C HIS A 380 23.93 8.60 -8.58
N ALA A 381 22.64 8.37 -8.85
CA ALA A 381 21.99 8.86 -10.07
C ALA A 381 22.01 10.39 -10.21
N VAL A 382 21.97 11.11 -9.09
CA VAL A 382 21.97 12.58 -9.09
C VAL A 382 23.30 13.16 -8.60
N ASP A 383 24.32 12.31 -8.40
CA ASP A 383 25.62 12.71 -7.85
C ASP A 383 25.44 13.61 -6.62
N ALA A 384 24.79 13.07 -5.59
CA ALA A 384 24.50 13.77 -4.34
C ALA A 384 25.44 13.36 -3.22
N ASP A 385 25.68 14.29 -2.26
CA ASP A 385 26.39 13.97 -1.01
C ASP A 385 25.60 12.94 -0.18
N LEU A 386 24.27 13.07 -0.16
CA LEU A 386 23.38 12.15 0.54
C LEU A 386 22.04 11.99 -0.16
N ALA A 387 21.39 10.87 0.10
CA ALA A 387 20.00 10.63 -0.35
C ALA A 387 19.17 10.04 0.77
N PHE A 388 17.85 10.16 0.66
CA PHE A 388 16.91 9.62 1.63
C PHE A 388 15.59 9.19 0.98
N THR A 389 14.97 8.18 1.58
CA THR A 389 13.60 7.75 1.28
C THR A 389 12.92 7.20 2.53
N GLY A 390 11.64 6.90 2.45
CA GLY A 390 10.90 6.16 3.47
C GLY A 390 10.81 4.68 3.10
N ASN A 391 10.82 3.79 4.07
CA ASN A 391 10.70 2.35 3.80
C ASN A 391 9.42 1.99 3.02
N GLY A 392 8.35 2.76 3.17
CA GLY A 392 7.06 2.53 2.48
C GLY A 392 7.09 2.76 0.97
N THR A 393 8.13 3.41 0.42
CA THR A 393 8.30 3.54 -1.04
C THR A 393 8.95 2.30 -1.66
N ILE A 394 9.59 1.45 -0.84
CA ILE A 394 10.10 0.14 -1.25
C ILE A 394 8.92 -0.84 -1.15
N ARG A 395 8.42 -1.32 -2.28
CA ARG A 395 7.12 -1.98 -2.36
C ARG A 395 7.15 -3.50 -2.37
N ASP A 396 8.26 -4.09 -2.78
CA ASP A 396 8.38 -5.54 -2.88
C ASP A 396 9.72 -6.04 -2.34
N ASP A 397 9.75 -7.30 -1.92
CA ASP A 397 10.96 -8.02 -1.61
C ASP A 397 11.65 -8.48 -2.90
N LEU A 398 12.96 -8.57 -2.90
CA LEU A 398 13.72 -9.17 -3.98
C LEU A 398 13.92 -10.66 -3.67
N LEU A 399 13.11 -11.50 -4.29
CA LEU A 399 13.13 -12.94 -4.05
C LEU A 399 14.22 -13.61 -4.90
N LYS A 400 15.06 -14.43 -4.28
CA LYS A 400 16.10 -15.19 -5.01
C LYS A 400 15.50 -16.15 -6.04
N GLY A 401 14.38 -16.82 -5.71
CA GLY A 401 13.89 -17.94 -6.49
C GLY A 401 14.87 -19.12 -6.50
N ARG A 402 14.84 -19.91 -7.57
CA ARG A 402 15.69 -21.11 -7.75
C ARG A 402 17.09 -20.77 -8.23
N ASN A 403 17.21 -19.83 -9.16
CA ASN A 403 18.47 -19.53 -9.88
C ASN A 403 19.09 -18.17 -9.52
N GLY A 404 18.39 -17.32 -8.78
CA GLY A 404 18.84 -15.99 -8.37
C GLY A 404 18.72 -14.92 -9.45
N VAL A 405 18.36 -15.28 -10.68
CA VAL A 405 18.25 -14.31 -11.79
C VAL A 405 17.07 -13.38 -11.56
N GLN A 406 17.31 -12.10 -11.73
CA GLN A 406 16.34 -11.03 -11.62
C GLN A 406 16.21 -10.32 -12.96
N ASP A 407 15.01 -10.24 -13.50
CA ASP A 407 14.75 -9.48 -14.71
C ASP A 407 14.22 -8.05 -14.41
N VAL A 408 14.03 -7.28 -15.47
CA VAL A 408 13.55 -5.90 -15.38
C VAL A 408 12.20 -5.84 -14.65
N SER A 409 11.32 -6.82 -14.86
CA SER A 409 10.00 -6.83 -14.23
C SER A 409 10.06 -7.13 -12.72
N ASP A 410 11.03 -7.93 -12.26
CA ASP A 410 11.28 -8.18 -10.85
C ASP A 410 11.80 -6.93 -10.13
N LEU A 411 12.78 -6.27 -10.75
CA LEU A 411 13.43 -5.11 -10.17
C LEU A 411 12.54 -3.86 -10.18
N PHE A 412 11.66 -3.71 -11.17
CA PHE A 412 10.70 -2.61 -11.23
C PHE A 412 9.77 -2.60 -10.00
N ARG A 413 9.36 -3.77 -9.51
CA ARG A 413 8.43 -3.90 -8.37
C ARG A 413 8.98 -3.35 -7.06
N ILE A 414 10.29 -3.16 -6.96
CA ILE A 414 10.92 -2.60 -5.76
C ILE A 414 10.53 -1.12 -5.59
N ALA A 415 10.48 -0.33 -6.69
CA ALA A 415 10.19 1.10 -6.67
C ALA A 415 9.19 1.50 -7.79
N PRO A 416 7.95 0.94 -7.77
CA PRO A 416 7.01 1.08 -8.89
C PRO A 416 6.12 2.31 -8.80
N LEU A 417 6.19 3.09 -7.71
CA LEU A 417 5.18 4.08 -7.37
C LEU A 417 5.33 5.39 -8.15
N GLY A 418 4.20 6.08 -8.28
CA GLY A 418 4.14 7.48 -8.69
C GLY A 418 3.90 7.72 -10.16
N ILE A 419 3.79 9.01 -10.43
CA ILE A 419 3.58 9.58 -11.76
C ILE A 419 4.41 10.84 -11.90
N GLY A 420 4.85 11.13 -13.11
CA GLY A 420 5.56 12.34 -13.44
C GLY A 420 4.78 13.61 -13.10
N GLN A 421 5.53 14.67 -12.84
CA GLN A 421 4.96 15.99 -12.56
C GLN A 421 4.69 16.77 -13.86
N PHE A 422 5.54 16.58 -14.88
CA PHE A 422 5.49 17.29 -16.13
C PHE A 422 5.14 16.39 -17.33
N ASP A 423 5.53 15.10 -17.29
CA ASP A 423 5.37 14.18 -18.42
C ASP A 423 4.25 13.15 -18.22
N ASP A 424 3.64 13.09 -17.03
CA ASP A 424 2.62 12.09 -16.66
C ASP A 424 3.05 10.62 -16.88
N GLU A 425 4.35 10.34 -17.05
CA GLU A 425 4.86 8.98 -17.17
C GLU A 425 4.93 8.29 -15.78
N PRO A 426 4.80 6.94 -15.72
CA PRO A 426 4.91 6.20 -14.47
C PRO A 426 6.26 6.36 -13.77
N GLY A 427 6.24 6.50 -12.45
CA GLY A 427 7.41 6.63 -11.59
C GLY A 427 7.56 8.04 -11.00
N TYR A 428 7.97 8.12 -9.72
CA TYR A 428 8.29 9.40 -9.11
C TYR A 428 9.53 10.03 -9.74
N PRO A 429 9.48 11.33 -10.10
CA PRO A 429 10.68 12.06 -10.55
C PRO A 429 11.71 12.17 -9.44
N MET A 430 12.98 12.10 -9.81
CA MET A 430 14.11 12.44 -8.94
C MET A 430 14.25 13.95 -8.78
N ILE A 431 14.64 14.36 -7.57
CA ILE A 431 15.00 15.75 -7.26
C ILE A 431 16.44 15.83 -6.76
N LYS A 432 17.05 17.01 -6.99
CA LYS A 432 18.31 17.42 -6.36
C LYS A 432 18.15 18.80 -5.74
N ALA A 433 18.52 18.93 -4.47
CA ALA A 433 18.55 20.21 -3.79
C ALA A 433 19.76 20.30 -2.87
N TYR A 434 19.98 21.46 -2.28
CA TYR A 434 21.14 21.70 -1.40
C TYR A 434 20.67 22.22 -0.03
N ILE A 435 21.27 21.69 1.05
CA ILE A 435 20.98 22.08 2.43
C ILE A 435 22.27 22.25 3.23
N SER A 436 22.23 23.04 4.29
CA SER A 436 23.36 23.21 5.21
C SER A 436 23.53 22.04 6.17
N ALA A 437 24.69 21.93 6.81
CA ALA A 437 24.97 20.92 7.82
C ALA A 437 23.94 20.90 8.96
N ARG A 438 23.43 22.07 9.40
CA ARG A 438 22.38 22.17 10.42
C ARG A 438 21.03 21.67 9.92
N GLU A 439 20.70 21.94 8.66
CA GLU A 439 19.48 21.46 8.05
C GLU A 439 19.50 19.94 7.83
N ILE A 440 20.68 19.31 7.62
CA ILE A 440 20.80 17.84 7.62
C ILE A 440 20.34 17.28 8.98
N LYS A 441 20.79 17.86 10.10
CA LYS A 441 20.32 17.43 11.44
C LYS A 441 18.81 17.60 11.56
N SER A 442 18.25 18.74 11.13
CA SER A 442 16.80 19.01 11.17
C SER A 442 16.03 18.00 10.35
N LEU A 443 16.48 17.66 9.13
CA LEU A 443 15.87 16.65 8.28
C LEU A 443 15.85 15.28 8.95
N LEU A 444 16.98 14.81 9.49
CA LEU A 444 17.07 13.53 10.18
C LEU A 444 16.18 13.46 11.43
N GLU A 445 16.04 14.57 12.19
CA GLU A 445 15.11 14.66 13.32
C GLU A 445 13.64 14.52 12.88
N VAL A 446 13.26 15.12 11.74
CA VAL A 446 11.90 15.03 11.22
C VAL A 446 11.60 13.62 10.71
N LEU A 447 12.52 13.00 9.96
CA LEU A 447 12.37 11.62 9.49
C LEU A 447 12.24 10.66 10.68
N LEU A 448 13.09 10.82 11.71
CA LEU A 448 13.02 10.03 12.94
C LEU A 448 11.71 10.25 13.69
N LEU A 449 11.25 11.48 13.79
CA LEU A 449 9.99 11.83 14.45
C LEU A 449 8.78 11.21 13.74
N ALA A 450 8.73 11.28 12.41
CA ALA A 450 7.65 10.68 11.61
C ALA A 450 7.54 9.17 11.89
N TYR A 451 8.67 8.46 11.89
CA TYR A 451 8.73 7.05 12.26
C TYR A 451 8.20 6.78 13.66
N GLN A 452 8.63 7.58 14.65
CA GLN A 452 8.28 7.37 16.06
C GLN A 452 6.82 7.73 16.40
N LEU A 453 6.22 8.70 15.69
CA LEU A 453 4.84 9.12 15.92
C LEU A 453 3.82 8.20 15.24
N ARG A 454 4.18 7.63 14.10
CA ARG A 454 3.27 6.77 13.33
C ARG A 454 3.33 5.32 13.74
N ASP A 455 4.41 4.91 14.44
CA ASP A 455 4.69 3.52 14.84
C ASP A 455 4.48 2.53 13.68
N SER A 456 4.90 2.94 12.49
CA SER A 456 4.75 2.18 11.25
C SER A 456 6.08 2.04 10.53
N GLN A 457 6.38 0.83 10.09
CA GLN A 457 7.58 0.53 9.31
C GLN A 457 7.70 1.37 8.04
N SER A 458 6.58 1.77 7.44
CA SER A 458 6.56 2.60 6.23
C SER A 458 7.29 3.94 6.40
N TYR A 459 7.31 4.48 7.62
CA TYR A 459 8.00 5.74 7.94
C TYR A 459 9.44 5.56 8.41
N TYR A 460 9.96 4.33 8.42
CA TYR A 460 11.35 4.08 8.80
C TYR A 460 12.29 4.78 7.82
N PRO A 461 13.21 5.67 8.30
CA PRO A 461 14.10 6.41 7.41
C PRO A 461 15.14 5.50 6.76
N ARG A 462 15.29 5.61 5.45
CA ARG A 462 16.36 4.99 4.67
C ARG A 462 17.24 6.08 4.10
N VAL A 463 18.55 5.95 4.28
CA VAL A 463 19.51 7.01 3.93
C VAL A 463 20.74 6.44 3.24
N SER A 464 21.38 7.26 2.39
CA SER A 464 22.67 6.99 1.76
C SER A 464 23.58 8.21 1.86
N GLY A 465 24.90 8.01 1.88
CA GLY A 465 25.87 9.08 2.05
C GLY A 465 25.95 9.66 3.47
N VAL A 466 25.10 9.16 4.37
CA VAL A 466 25.03 9.59 5.77
C VAL A 466 24.72 8.39 6.66
N ARG A 467 25.33 8.38 7.83
CA ARG A 467 25.00 7.47 8.94
C ARG A 467 24.72 8.31 10.18
N PHE A 468 23.68 7.99 10.95
CA PHE A 468 23.36 8.76 12.15
C PHE A 468 22.98 7.89 13.34
N THR A 469 23.30 8.40 14.53
CA THR A 469 22.96 7.78 15.80
C THR A 469 21.93 8.64 16.52
N TYR A 470 20.89 8.02 17.06
CA TYR A 470 19.92 8.71 17.90
C TYR A 470 19.80 8.10 19.29
N ASN A 471 19.56 8.97 20.28
CA ASN A 471 19.31 8.58 21.66
C ASN A 471 17.82 8.77 21.98
N PRO A 472 17.03 7.70 22.19
CA PRO A 472 15.59 7.79 22.43
C PRO A 472 15.21 8.49 23.76
N TRP A 473 16.18 8.65 24.68
CA TRP A 473 15.97 9.31 25.98
C TRP A 473 16.15 10.82 25.92
N ARG A 474 16.54 11.36 24.76
CA ARG A 474 16.55 12.79 24.52
C ARG A 474 15.15 13.30 24.16
N VAL A 475 14.95 14.60 24.30
CA VAL A 475 13.67 15.23 23.95
C VAL A 475 13.35 15.08 22.45
N PRO A 476 12.07 14.97 22.06
CA PRO A 476 11.68 15.00 20.65
C PRO A 476 12.25 16.23 19.93
N PHE A 477 12.53 16.10 18.64
CA PHE A 477 13.21 17.09 17.78
C PHE A 477 14.69 17.34 18.11
N ASP A 478 15.29 16.58 19.03
CA ASP A 478 16.71 16.71 19.39
C ASP A 478 17.29 15.36 19.84
N ARG A 479 16.85 14.27 19.19
CA ARG A 479 17.28 12.89 19.50
C ARG A 479 18.53 12.46 18.76
N VAL A 480 18.83 13.06 17.60
CA VAL A 480 20.04 12.76 16.82
C VAL A 480 21.27 13.26 17.57
N SER A 481 22.14 12.33 17.96
CA SER A 481 23.31 12.60 18.79
C SER A 481 24.64 12.51 18.03
N ARG A 482 24.66 11.87 16.86
CA ARG A 482 25.84 11.80 15.98
C ARG A 482 25.39 11.74 14.53
N ILE A 483 26.11 12.42 13.66
CA ILE A 483 25.91 12.39 12.21
C ILE A 483 27.28 12.21 11.57
N GLU A 484 27.41 11.25 10.69
CA GLU A 484 28.63 10.95 9.95
C GLU A 484 28.30 10.96 8.45
N ILE A 485 29.09 11.70 7.67
CA ILE A 485 28.96 11.80 6.21
C ILE A 485 30.01 10.90 5.57
N GLY A 486 29.62 10.17 4.54
CA GLY A 486 30.44 9.23 3.80
C GLY A 486 29.68 7.96 3.46
N ASP A 487 30.41 6.93 3.09
CA ASP A 487 29.88 5.61 2.75
C ASP A 487 30.82 4.50 3.23
N PRO A 488 30.40 3.22 3.19
CA PRO A 488 31.22 2.10 3.66
C PRO A 488 32.55 1.92 2.92
N HIS A 489 32.65 2.39 1.68
CA HIS A 489 33.84 2.22 0.83
C HIS A 489 34.85 3.36 1.03
N GLY A 490 34.35 4.60 1.12
CA GLY A 490 35.17 5.80 1.33
C GLY A 490 35.42 6.13 2.80
N GLY A 491 34.72 5.46 3.71
CA GLY A 491 34.74 5.72 5.14
C GLY A 491 33.84 6.90 5.55
N TYR A 492 33.52 6.94 6.84
CA TYR A 492 32.65 7.95 7.45
C TYR A 492 33.45 8.96 8.26
N ARG A 493 33.01 10.22 8.24
CA ARG A 493 33.55 11.31 9.07
C ARG A 493 32.44 12.05 9.80
N ASP A 494 32.70 12.48 11.04
CA ASP A 494 31.71 13.28 11.80
C ASP A 494 31.39 14.58 11.05
N LEU A 495 30.10 14.92 10.98
CA LEU A 495 29.62 16.17 10.40
C LEU A 495 29.84 17.33 11.39
N ASP A 496 30.57 18.36 10.96
CA ASP A 496 30.61 19.63 11.68
C ASP A 496 29.37 20.47 11.36
N LEU A 497 28.52 20.70 12.36
CA LEU A 497 27.32 21.53 12.19
C LEU A 497 27.60 23.02 11.90
N ASN A 498 28.85 23.46 12.04
CA ASN A 498 29.29 24.81 11.69
C ASN A 498 29.93 24.89 10.31
N ASP A 499 30.00 23.77 9.59
CA ASP A 499 30.44 23.78 8.19
C ASP A 499 29.49 24.66 7.37
N THR A 500 30.07 25.59 6.62
CA THR A 500 29.34 26.56 5.77
C THR A 500 29.06 26.01 4.37
N ARG A 501 29.58 24.84 4.04
CA ARG A 501 29.32 24.14 2.78
C ARG A 501 27.86 23.76 2.69
N LEU A 502 27.30 23.87 1.49
CA LEU A 502 26.03 23.24 1.16
C LEU A 502 26.29 21.78 0.78
N TYR A 503 25.41 20.91 1.22
CA TYR A 503 25.40 19.48 0.93
C TYR A 503 24.26 19.20 -0.04
N SER A 504 24.55 18.53 -1.14
CA SER A 504 23.53 18.09 -2.09
C SER A 504 22.75 16.90 -1.53
N ILE A 505 21.43 16.94 -1.70
CA ILE A 505 20.50 15.87 -1.33
C ILE A 505 19.77 15.34 -2.55
N GLY A 506 19.63 14.01 -2.66
CA GLY A 506 18.82 13.31 -3.64
C GLY A 506 17.63 12.65 -2.97
N ALA A 507 16.47 12.72 -3.59
CA ALA A 507 15.25 12.01 -3.18
C ALA A 507 14.29 11.90 -4.36
N THR A 508 13.20 11.17 -4.20
CA THR A 508 12.06 11.29 -5.11
C THR A 508 11.27 12.56 -4.82
N SER A 509 10.52 13.08 -5.81
CA SER A 509 9.65 14.24 -5.63
C SER A 509 8.63 14.02 -4.51
N TYR A 510 8.10 12.79 -4.36
CA TYR A 510 7.17 12.43 -3.29
C TYR A 510 7.80 12.59 -1.90
N VAL A 511 8.91 11.91 -1.65
CA VAL A 511 9.58 11.96 -0.34
C VAL A 511 10.19 13.32 -0.09
N GLY A 512 10.78 13.93 -1.12
CA GLY A 512 11.35 15.28 -1.07
C GLY A 512 10.32 16.35 -0.71
N SER A 513 9.06 16.22 -1.14
CA SER A 513 8.00 17.18 -0.84
C SER A 513 7.78 17.40 0.66
N PHE A 514 8.01 16.39 1.49
CA PHE A 514 7.93 16.52 2.94
C PHE A 514 8.96 17.50 3.51
N THR A 515 10.09 17.73 2.82
CA THR A 515 11.11 18.69 3.24
C THR A 515 10.56 20.12 3.27
N TRP A 516 9.71 20.48 2.30
CA TRP A 516 9.05 21.79 2.25
C TRP A 516 7.98 21.97 3.33
N LEU A 517 7.45 20.86 3.87
CA LEU A 517 6.44 20.88 4.94
C LEU A 517 7.05 20.95 6.35
N VAL A 518 8.35 20.75 6.51
CA VAL A 518 9.03 20.70 7.83
C VAL A 518 8.73 21.92 8.69
N PRO A 519 8.82 23.17 8.21
CA PRO A 519 8.53 24.33 9.03
C PRO A 519 7.09 24.35 9.57
N ASP A 520 6.13 23.98 8.74
CA ASP A 520 4.70 23.97 9.12
C ASP A 520 4.40 22.84 10.10
N LEU A 521 4.88 21.62 9.83
CA LEU A 521 4.70 20.44 10.69
C LEU A 521 5.32 20.64 12.08
N THR A 522 6.45 21.35 12.15
CA THR A 522 7.17 21.57 13.40
C THR A 522 6.86 22.93 14.04
N LYS A 523 5.92 23.72 13.46
CA LYS A 523 5.60 25.08 13.88
C LYS A 523 6.85 25.99 14.00
N GLY A 524 7.76 25.83 13.06
CA GLY A 524 9.03 26.57 13.00
C GLY A 524 10.11 26.13 13.98
N LEU A 525 9.92 25.03 14.72
CA LEU A 525 10.95 24.50 15.64
C LEU A 525 12.14 23.90 14.88
N LEU A 526 11.89 23.25 13.74
CA LEU A 526 12.89 22.78 12.79
C LEU A 526 12.69 23.52 11.48
N ASN A 527 13.80 23.80 10.80
CA ASN A 527 13.79 24.48 9.53
C ASN A 527 14.69 23.75 8.56
N VAL A 528 14.17 23.44 7.37
CA VAL A 528 14.89 22.91 6.23
C VAL A 528 14.43 23.72 5.03
N ILE A 529 15.34 24.45 4.42
CA ILE A 529 15.06 25.29 3.25
C ILE A 529 15.89 24.74 2.09
N PRO A 530 15.29 23.93 1.21
CA PRO A 530 15.98 23.44 0.03
C PRO A 530 16.43 24.62 -0.86
N LYS A 531 17.64 24.51 -1.42
CA LYS A 531 18.30 25.53 -2.19
C LYS A 531 18.83 24.96 -3.51
N ASP A 532 19.08 25.83 -4.47
CA ASP A 532 19.87 25.48 -5.65
C ASP A 532 21.39 25.43 -5.32
N ALA A 533 22.22 25.14 -6.32
CA ALA A 533 23.66 25.03 -6.16
C ALA A 533 24.34 26.37 -5.76
N GLU A 534 23.71 27.50 -6.07
CA GLU A 534 24.15 28.84 -5.71
C GLU A 534 23.66 29.29 -4.33
N GLY A 535 22.90 28.45 -3.62
CA GLY A 535 22.38 28.71 -2.29
C GLY A 535 21.11 29.56 -2.25
N ARG A 536 20.42 29.74 -3.38
CA ARG A 536 19.13 30.43 -3.46
C ARG A 536 18.00 29.46 -3.06
N PRO A 537 17.06 29.87 -2.21
CA PRO A 537 15.94 29.01 -1.83
C PRO A 537 15.11 28.56 -3.05
N LEU A 538 14.74 27.30 -3.09
CA LEU A 538 13.79 26.73 -4.06
C LEU A 538 12.38 26.79 -3.44
N PRO A 539 11.47 27.61 -4.01
CA PRO A 539 10.14 27.79 -3.42
C PRO A 539 9.22 26.59 -3.58
N ARG A 540 9.43 25.75 -4.60
CA ARG A 540 8.59 24.62 -4.93
C ARG A 540 9.43 23.37 -5.20
N ILE A 541 8.82 22.20 -4.99
CA ILE A 541 9.47 20.90 -5.27
C ILE A 541 9.79 20.74 -6.77
N GLU A 542 8.92 21.25 -7.63
CA GLU A 542 9.07 21.17 -9.09
C GLU A 542 10.34 21.84 -9.56
N ASP A 543 10.81 22.88 -8.86
CA ASP A 543 12.04 23.60 -9.18
C ASP A 543 13.31 22.78 -8.89
N ALA A 544 13.18 21.64 -8.18
CA ALA A 544 14.26 20.71 -7.85
C ALA A 544 14.27 19.44 -8.72
N ILE A 545 13.26 19.23 -9.57
CA ILE A 545 13.17 18.04 -10.43
C ILE A 545 14.33 18.03 -11.44
N ILE A 546 14.93 16.85 -11.59
CA ILE A 546 16.03 16.63 -12.53
C ILE A 546 15.49 16.54 -13.95
N ASP A 547 16.04 17.38 -14.82
CA ASP A 547 15.88 17.31 -16.26
C ASP A 547 17.06 16.52 -16.86
N GLN A 548 16.78 15.37 -17.47
CA GLN A 548 17.80 14.50 -18.07
C GLN A 548 18.37 15.03 -19.39
N ASP A 549 17.62 15.87 -20.09
CA ASP A 549 17.98 16.36 -21.42
C ASP A 549 17.55 17.82 -21.60
N PRO A 550 18.28 18.76 -20.97
CA PRO A 550 17.97 20.19 -21.04
C PRO A 550 17.96 20.80 -22.45
N ASP A 551 18.47 20.07 -23.45
CA ASP A 551 18.45 20.48 -24.83
C ASP A 551 17.12 20.19 -25.55
N LYS A 552 16.23 19.40 -24.92
CA LYS A 552 14.87 19.15 -25.40
C LYS A 552 13.85 20.07 -24.74
N GLU A 553 12.80 20.40 -25.49
CA GLU A 553 11.68 21.16 -24.96
C GLU A 553 10.96 20.39 -23.85
N GLY A 554 10.68 21.06 -22.72
CA GLY A 554 10.06 20.46 -21.53
C GLY A 554 11.09 19.82 -20.60
N VAL A 555 10.60 19.21 -19.52
CA VAL A 555 11.44 18.51 -18.52
C VAL A 555 11.35 17.02 -18.78
N GLN A 556 12.48 16.40 -19.09
CA GLN A 556 12.61 14.95 -19.23
C GLN A 556 12.94 14.36 -17.85
N GLU A 557 11.92 13.96 -17.12
CA GLU A 557 12.06 13.54 -15.74
C GLU A 557 12.84 12.23 -15.57
N LEU A 558 13.82 12.23 -14.69
CA LEU A 558 14.53 11.03 -14.25
C LEU A 558 13.66 10.26 -13.26
N LYS A 559 13.24 9.04 -13.59
CA LYS A 559 12.32 8.23 -12.78
C LYS A 559 13.05 7.32 -11.79
N GLU A 560 12.50 7.17 -10.58
CA GLU A 560 13.06 6.33 -9.50
C GLU A 560 13.33 4.89 -9.96
N TRP A 561 12.36 4.24 -10.62
CA TRP A 561 12.53 2.87 -11.11
C TRP A 561 13.64 2.74 -12.14
N GLN A 562 13.79 3.73 -13.05
CA GLN A 562 14.86 3.74 -14.06
C GLN A 562 16.22 3.89 -13.38
N VAL A 563 16.33 4.78 -12.40
CA VAL A 563 17.53 4.96 -11.58
C VAL A 563 17.97 3.67 -10.91
N LEU A 564 17.01 2.92 -10.35
CA LEU A 564 17.30 1.63 -9.71
C LEU A 564 17.82 0.61 -10.74
N LEU A 565 17.16 0.47 -11.90
CA LEU A 565 17.58 -0.45 -12.95
C LEU A 565 18.96 -0.11 -13.50
N ASP A 566 19.22 1.18 -13.78
CA ASP A 566 20.51 1.65 -14.29
C ASP A 566 21.64 1.43 -13.26
N HIS A 567 21.36 1.67 -11.98
CA HIS A 567 22.32 1.40 -10.91
C HIS A 567 22.64 -0.08 -10.80
N ILE A 568 21.64 -0.95 -10.76
CA ILE A 568 21.82 -2.41 -10.69
C ILE A 568 22.61 -2.91 -11.91
N ARG A 569 22.28 -2.45 -13.11
CA ARG A 569 23.02 -2.80 -14.34
C ARG A 569 24.50 -2.38 -14.29
N SER A 570 24.85 -1.35 -13.51
CA SER A 570 26.22 -0.87 -13.36
C SER A 570 27.05 -1.62 -12.31
N LEU A 571 26.41 -2.50 -11.53
CA LEU A 571 27.13 -3.33 -10.56
C LEU A 571 28.07 -4.32 -11.26
N PRO A 572 29.16 -4.76 -10.59
CA PRO A 572 30.09 -5.68 -11.19
C PRO A 572 29.49 -7.07 -11.42
N ASP A 573 29.89 -7.72 -12.50
CA ASP A 573 29.72 -9.16 -12.73
C ASP A 573 30.94 -9.87 -12.12
N LEU A 574 30.77 -10.53 -10.99
CA LEU A 574 31.88 -11.11 -10.19
C LEU A 574 32.16 -12.57 -10.59
N ASP A 575 31.17 -13.28 -11.13
CA ASP A 575 31.29 -14.69 -11.53
C ASP A 575 31.50 -14.88 -13.04
N GLY A 576 31.33 -13.83 -13.85
CA GLY A 576 31.58 -13.80 -15.27
C GLY A 576 30.46 -14.41 -16.13
N ASP A 577 29.24 -14.44 -15.63
CA ASP A 577 28.08 -15.01 -16.33
C ASP A 577 27.33 -14.00 -17.21
N GLY A 578 27.74 -12.73 -17.19
CA GLY A 578 27.16 -11.65 -17.98
C GLY A 578 26.03 -10.88 -17.29
N LEU A 579 25.75 -11.18 -16.02
CA LEU A 579 24.77 -10.50 -15.19
C LEU A 579 25.47 -9.75 -14.02
N ALA A 580 24.89 -8.66 -13.59
CA ALA A 580 25.41 -7.94 -12.44
C ALA A 580 25.11 -8.70 -11.14
N ASP A 581 26.06 -8.73 -10.19
CA ASP A 581 25.86 -9.34 -8.88
C ASP A 581 25.38 -8.31 -7.86
N ILE A 582 24.17 -8.48 -7.34
CA ILE A 582 23.62 -7.65 -6.28
C ILE A 582 24.27 -8.05 -4.95
N PRO A 583 24.97 -7.12 -4.27
CA PRO A 583 25.64 -7.45 -3.01
C PRO A 583 24.60 -7.68 -1.88
N THR A 584 24.75 -8.79 -1.14
CA THR A 584 23.78 -9.22 -0.13
C THR A 584 24.31 -9.17 1.30
N SER A 585 25.58 -8.79 1.51
CA SER A 585 26.23 -8.82 2.81
C SER A 585 27.31 -7.73 2.95
N GLY A 586 27.96 -7.68 4.10
CA GLY A 586 29.07 -6.75 4.38
C GLY A 586 28.59 -5.29 4.36
N ALA A 587 29.26 -4.45 3.57
CA ALA A 587 28.98 -3.02 3.45
C ALA A 587 27.52 -2.74 2.98
N ALA A 588 26.97 -3.60 2.14
CA ALA A 588 25.60 -3.47 1.65
C ALA A 588 24.54 -3.64 2.77
N ALA A 589 24.83 -4.42 3.79
CA ALA A 589 23.94 -4.68 4.92
C ALA A 589 24.17 -3.74 6.12
N GLU A 590 24.97 -2.69 5.99
CA GLU A 590 25.31 -1.79 7.10
C GLU A 590 24.08 -0.99 7.59
N ALA A 591 23.88 -0.97 8.91
CA ALA A 591 22.86 -0.13 9.53
C ALA A 591 23.27 1.35 9.49
N ARG A 592 22.48 2.20 8.82
CA ARG A 592 22.73 3.64 8.68
C ARG A 592 21.95 4.50 9.67
N MET A 593 20.94 3.93 10.34
CA MET A 593 20.24 4.52 11.49
C MET A 593 20.52 3.67 12.75
N ILE A 594 21.22 4.24 13.71
CA ILE A 594 21.72 3.53 14.90
C ILE A 594 20.99 4.04 16.14
N ARG A 595 20.31 3.13 16.83
CA ARG A 595 19.65 3.42 18.11
C ARG A 595 20.64 3.18 19.26
N ALA A 596 20.97 4.22 20.04
CA ALA A 596 21.93 4.15 21.15
C ALA A 596 21.38 4.85 22.41
N PRO A 597 20.56 4.15 23.23
CA PRO A 597 20.00 4.72 24.44
C PRO A 597 21.11 4.94 25.48
N SER A 598 21.26 6.17 25.98
CA SER A 598 22.28 6.54 26.97
C SER A 598 21.83 7.71 27.83
N LEU A 599 22.05 7.60 29.15
CA LEU A 599 21.91 8.70 30.12
C LEU A 599 23.27 9.35 30.45
N HIS A 600 24.34 8.88 29.83
CA HIS A 600 25.65 9.48 30.04
C HIS A 600 25.66 10.94 29.56
N PRO A 601 26.13 11.91 30.36
CA PRO A 601 26.06 13.34 30.02
C PRO A 601 26.68 13.67 28.66
N ALA A 602 27.86 13.09 28.33
CA ALA A 602 28.48 13.33 27.03
C ALA A 602 27.58 12.95 25.85
N GLU A 603 26.80 11.85 25.96
CA GLU A 603 25.86 11.39 24.91
C GLU A 603 24.53 12.17 24.96
N LEU A 604 24.07 12.60 26.14
CA LEU A 604 22.87 13.43 26.26
C LEU A 604 23.07 14.83 25.65
N PHE A 605 24.27 15.36 25.66
CA PHE A 605 24.57 16.71 25.18
C PHE A 605 25.36 16.77 23.86
N ARG A 606 25.76 15.64 23.29
CA ARG A 606 26.41 15.60 21.99
C ARG A 606 25.49 16.09 20.89
N LEU A 607 25.89 17.09 20.12
CA LEU A 607 25.06 17.80 19.13
C LEU A 607 23.73 18.34 19.68
N ALA A 608 23.63 18.57 21.00
CA ALA A 608 22.41 19.03 21.63
C ALA A 608 22.04 20.44 21.18
N GLY A 609 20.82 20.61 20.74
CA GLY A 609 20.22 21.88 20.40
C GLY A 609 19.56 22.57 21.61
N PRO A 610 18.95 23.74 21.39
CA PRO A 610 18.32 24.53 22.47
C PRO A 610 17.24 23.76 23.24
N MET A 611 16.54 22.84 22.60
CA MET A 611 15.46 22.06 23.25
C MET A 611 15.99 21.09 24.30
N GLN A 612 17.05 20.35 23.99
CA GLN A 612 17.68 19.43 24.97
C GLN A 612 18.27 20.22 26.15
N TRP A 613 18.92 21.34 25.89
CA TRP A 613 19.45 22.21 26.95
C TRP A 613 18.34 22.79 27.80
N GLY A 614 17.26 23.30 27.20
CA GLY A 614 16.09 23.86 27.89
C GLY A 614 15.40 22.81 28.77
N ALA A 615 15.11 21.63 28.23
CA ALA A 615 14.49 20.54 28.98
C ALA A 615 15.37 20.10 30.16
N SER A 616 16.68 19.97 29.95
CA SER A 616 17.62 19.61 31.01
C SER A 616 17.68 20.66 32.12
N ALA A 617 17.64 21.95 31.77
CA ALA A 617 17.59 23.04 32.74
C ALA A 617 16.29 23.01 33.56
N VAL A 618 15.13 22.75 32.95
CA VAL A 618 13.84 22.62 33.64
C VAL A 618 13.85 21.41 34.59
N ILE A 619 14.37 20.27 34.15
CA ILE A 619 14.48 19.06 35.00
C ILE A 619 15.39 19.35 36.19
N LEU A 620 16.56 19.96 35.95
CA LEU A 620 17.50 20.33 37.03
C LEU A 620 16.86 21.28 38.02
N ALA A 621 16.18 22.33 37.56
CA ALA A 621 15.48 23.28 38.42
C ALA A 621 14.38 22.58 39.26
N GLY A 622 13.64 21.64 38.65
CA GLY A 622 12.63 20.82 39.35
C GLY A 622 13.26 19.95 40.44
N VAL A 623 14.37 19.27 40.13
CA VAL A 623 15.12 18.47 41.12
C VAL A 623 15.64 19.32 42.27
N LEU A 624 16.24 20.48 41.96
CA LEU A 624 16.71 21.42 42.99
C LEU A 624 15.57 21.94 43.85
N LEU A 625 14.41 22.25 43.29
CA LEU A 625 13.23 22.63 44.02
C LEU A 625 12.74 21.52 44.96
N ILE A 626 12.68 20.28 44.48
CA ILE A 626 12.29 19.12 45.32
C ILE A 626 13.28 18.95 46.46
N LEU A 627 14.58 18.99 46.20
CA LEU A 627 15.62 18.89 47.23
C LEU A 627 15.53 20.02 48.26
N TRP A 628 15.23 21.26 47.81
CA TRP A 628 15.00 22.41 48.69
C TRP A 628 13.75 22.22 49.56
N LEU A 629 12.65 21.73 48.97
CA LEU A 629 11.43 21.43 49.73
C LEU A 629 11.64 20.34 50.76
N LEU A 630 12.36 19.28 50.41
CA LEU A 630 12.72 18.17 51.32
C LEU A 630 13.69 18.60 52.43
N SER A 631 14.55 19.59 52.19
CA SER A 631 15.48 20.10 53.17
C SER A 631 14.83 21.02 54.24
N ARG A 632 13.68 21.56 53.98
CA ARG A 632 12.92 22.46 54.91
C ARG A 632 12.56 21.80 56.25
N PRO A 633 12.05 20.57 56.36
CA PRO A 633 11.77 19.94 57.66
C PRO A 633 13.03 19.56 58.43
N LEU A 634 14.16 19.32 57.79
CA LEU A 634 15.43 19.01 58.46
C LEU A 634 16.05 20.24 59.17
N ARG A 635 15.91 21.44 58.57
CA ARG A 635 16.40 22.69 59.22
C ARG A 635 15.53 23.11 60.41
N ARG A 636 14.23 22.76 60.47
CA ARG A 636 13.39 23.00 61.64
C ARG A 636 13.65 22.06 62.83
N ARG A 637 14.31 20.91 62.65
CA ARG A 637 14.71 19.98 63.73
C ARG A 637 16.08 20.33 64.35
N SER A 638 16.88 21.14 63.69
CA SER A 638 18.21 21.56 64.19
C SER A 638 18.17 22.82 65.05
N GLN A 639 17.01 23.45 65.20
CA GLN A 639 16.80 24.64 66.03
C GLN A 639 15.86 24.39 67.24
N ARG A 640 15.68 23.11 67.65
CA ARG A 640 15.03 22.74 68.92
C ARG A 640 16.01 21.99 69.79
#